data_3317dd5dd43b863f09bb331f9eeb0fef
#
_entry.id   3317dd5dd43b863f09bb331f9eeb0fef
#
_cell.length_a   1.000
_cell.length_b   1.000
_cell.length_c   1.000
_cell.angle_alpha   90.00
_cell.angle_beta   90.00
_cell.angle_gamma   90.00
#
_symmetry.space_group_name_H-M   'P 1'
#
loop_
_entity.id
_entity.type
_entity.pdbx_description
1 polymer ?
#
loop_
_entity_poly.entity_id
_entity_poly.type
_entity_poly.pdbx_seq_one_letter_code
_entity_poly.pdbx_strand_id
1 'polypeptide(L)'
;MPDNFPDFIGRLNEEARTSLYYADSIARGYGSTLIGTEYLLLGILAQGDSLGAKILIESGVTLDKAEQALNLKPGLRRIKIGVNTLTEPAQVSLKMAWQLAEEYGSSYLGTEHILHGLLVQEKSKASELLGRLGVHTGSIVTLIEDHINNQNRTQNIETDQIPREKFKNILKQFGVDLTQKARQGELDSVIGRSKEITRIITILSRRRKNNPLLIGEPGVGKTAIVEGLALKIAEGSIPVHLRNMSIIQIDLASVISGTKYRGEFEERVRRIIAAVKKSSDVILFIDEIHLLVGAGAAEGSMDGANLLKPALARGEIRLIGATTLDEYKKHIEKDSALTRRFQSIIAKEPSKSEVMAILRGLRESYQKHHNVLISDDILENVVYLADRYIKDRFMPDKAIDVLDEASALVRVRVGNSNISIANMADEIDNLESKINNASQNEEYKEAADLKTKLLQLKKQYNKANKKRKTFPVTIDDIAKATSNITGIPSEKLQKSEQRMLVNLEKHLGKYLIGQNDAVVKVANSIRLSRSGIANSSRPMGSFIFMGPTGVGKTELARVLAREIFGSNDNLVKIDMSEFSEKHTASRLIGAPAGYIGYDDGGQLTDKIRRQPYSVVLFDEIEKAHPSIFHLLLQLLEDGTITDGQGRSVDFTNTIVILTSNLGAEAMQKESELGFMIANAKDRRQFDDVHKHNAEAARAALDEFMPPELINRFDSIITFRALERKQINQIVDLFISDLKDRLSRKGISLVLSPSAKKILINKGYSKKYGVRPLRRTIEDIIEHPIAEGIIKGDFVAGTIITVYSKRGNICMKGGYESDEKS
;
A
#
# COMPACT_ATOMS: atom_id res chain seq x y z
N MET A 1 6.54 65.23 4.54
CA MET A 1 5.87 64.15 3.75
C MET A 1 6.58 64.11 2.40
N PRO A 2 6.81 62.96 1.83
CA PRO A 2 7.15 62.90 0.40
C PRO A 2 5.97 63.56 -0.30
N ASP A 3 6.23 64.37 -1.34
CA ASP A 3 5.22 65.18 -2.04
C ASP A 3 4.10 64.36 -2.72
N ASN A 4 4.12 63.02 -2.59
CA ASN A 4 3.16 62.04 -3.11
C ASN A 4 2.75 61.00 -2.04
N PHE A 5 2.03 61.40 -1.03
CA PHE A 5 1.42 60.48 -0.03
C PHE A 5 0.47 59.40 -0.68
N PRO A 6 -0.22 59.66 -1.76
CA PRO A 6 -0.98 58.68 -2.50
C PRO A 6 -0.11 57.52 -3.06
N ASP A 7 1.11 57.81 -3.53
CA ASP A 7 2.06 56.80 -4.07
C ASP A 7 2.60 55.89 -2.97
N PHE A 8 2.80 56.41 -1.76
CA PHE A 8 3.25 55.64 -0.60
C PHE A 8 2.25 54.54 -0.21
N ILE A 9 0.95 54.89 -0.09
CA ILE A 9 -0.11 53.91 0.24
C ILE A 9 -0.27 52.88 -0.85
N GLY A 10 -0.06 53.23 -2.12
CA GLY A 10 -0.14 52.35 -3.26
C GLY A 10 0.92 51.24 -3.26
N ARG A 11 2.10 51.49 -2.69
CA ARG A 11 3.21 50.51 -2.60
C ARG A 11 3.24 49.67 -1.34
N LEU A 12 2.39 49.93 -0.35
CA LEU A 12 2.28 49.08 0.85
C LEU A 12 1.75 47.71 0.49
N ASN A 13 2.39 46.66 0.99
CA ASN A 13 1.83 45.31 0.92
C ASN A 13 0.64 45.19 1.90
N GLU A 14 -0.13 44.11 1.82
CA GLU A 14 -1.34 43.91 2.64
C GLU A 14 -1.01 43.89 4.15
N GLU A 15 0.11 43.27 4.52
CA GLU A 15 0.57 43.18 5.92
C GLU A 15 0.95 44.54 6.49
N ALA A 16 1.68 45.37 5.72
CA ALA A 16 2.04 46.72 6.13
C ALA A 16 0.81 47.64 6.26
N ARG A 17 -0.17 47.52 5.37
CA ARG A 17 -1.45 48.26 5.49
C ARG A 17 -2.19 47.86 6.75
N THR A 18 -2.26 46.57 7.04
CA THR A 18 -2.92 46.06 8.25
C THR A 18 -2.21 46.48 9.50
N SER A 19 -0.86 46.49 9.52
CA SER A 19 -0.08 46.99 10.68
C SER A 19 -0.30 48.47 10.95
N LEU A 20 -0.44 49.31 9.91
CA LEU A 20 -0.77 50.72 10.07
C LEU A 20 -2.20 50.92 10.58
N TYR A 21 -3.15 50.09 10.17
CA TYR A 21 -4.52 50.11 10.69
C TYR A 21 -4.55 49.75 12.19
N TYR A 22 -3.79 48.73 12.61
CA TYR A 22 -3.66 48.40 14.03
C TYR A 22 -2.99 49.51 14.83
N ALA A 23 -1.96 50.15 14.27
CA ALA A 23 -1.30 51.28 14.91
C ALA A 23 -2.29 52.45 15.18
N ASP A 24 -3.15 52.78 14.21
CA ASP A 24 -4.23 53.79 14.40
C ASP A 24 -5.25 53.34 15.43
N SER A 25 -5.69 52.10 15.38
CA SER A 25 -6.65 51.52 16.32
C SER A 25 -6.11 51.54 17.76
N ILE A 26 -4.85 51.14 17.97
CA ILE A 26 -4.19 51.12 19.28
C ILE A 26 -4.00 52.54 19.79
N ALA A 27 -3.54 53.49 18.96
CA ALA A 27 -3.38 54.87 19.33
C ALA A 27 -4.70 55.51 19.84
N ARG A 28 -5.82 55.24 19.14
CA ARG A 28 -7.17 55.68 19.56
C ARG A 28 -7.60 55.03 20.88
N GLY A 29 -7.32 53.72 21.05
CA GLY A 29 -7.66 52.99 22.29
C GLY A 29 -6.99 53.58 23.51
N TYR A 30 -5.81 54.17 23.36
CA TYR A 30 -5.09 54.86 24.41
C TYR A 30 -5.32 56.38 24.43
N GLY A 31 -6.29 56.91 23.66
CA GLY A 31 -6.69 58.31 23.66
C GLY A 31 -5.71 59.27 22.98
N SER A 32 -4.79 58.78 22.16
CA SER A 32 -3.87 59.61 21.39
C SER A 32 -4.53 60.15 20.11
N THR A 33 -4.30 61.41 19.78
CA THR A 33 -4.74 62.08 18.55
C THR A 33 -3.70 61.97 17.43
N LEU A 34 -2.49 61.45 17.75
CA LEU A 34 -1.37 61.34 16.84
C LEU A 34 -0.81 59.94 16.92
N ILE A 35 -0.40 59.37 15.78
CA ILE A 35 0.26 58.09 15.69
C ILE A 35 1.76 58.29 15.79
N GLY A 36 2.36 57.88 16.89
CA GLY A 36 3.81 57.94 17.13
C GLY A 36 4.52 56.66 16.67
N THR A 37 5.86 56.70 16.77
CA THR A 37 6.70 55.51 16.41
C THR A 37 6.43 54.30 17.30
N GLU A 38 6.04 54.56 18.60
CA GLU A 38 5.62 53.52 19.54
C GLU A 38 4.38 52.75 19.04
N TYR A 39 3.38 53.48 18.51
CA TYR A 39 2.16 52.83 17.99
C TYR A 39 2.39 52.11 16.68
N LEU A 40 3.32 52.58 15.81
CA LEU A 40 3.71 51.86 14.62
C LEU A 40 4.37 50.52 14.97
N LEU A 41 5.23 50.50 16.00
CA LEU A 41 5.85 49.26 16.49
C LEU A 41 4.81 48.30 17.06
N LEU A 42 3.85 48.79 17.88
CA LEU A 42 2.75 47.97 18.40
C LEU A 42 1.86 47.44 17.26
N GLY A 43 1.61 48.22 16.24
CA GLY A 43 0.83 47.82 15.05
C GLY A 43 1.48 46.68 14.29
N ILE A 44 2.82 46.66 14.15
CA ILE A 44 3.58 45.56 13.55
C ILE A 44 3.43 44.30 14.42
N LEU A 45 3.59 44.43 15.75
CA LEU A 45 3.43 43.30 16.69
C LEU A 45 1.99 42.75 16.70
N ALA A 46 0.99 43.61 16.64
CA ALA A 46 -0.42 43.23 16.64
C ALA A 46 -0.83 42.48 15.34
N GLN A 47 -0.16 42.74 14.26
CA GLN A 47 -0.39 42.01 12.99
C GLN A 47 0.07 40.54 13.10
N GLY A 48 1.13 40.22 13.86
CA GLY A 48 1.54 38.88 14.31
C GLY A 48 2.23 38.01 13.24
N ASP A 49 1.71 37.94 12.05
CA ASP A 49 2.20 37.01 10.99
C ASP A 49 3.20 37.64 10.02
N SER A 50 3.40 38.97 10.04
CA SER A 50 4.32 39.67 9.17
C SER A 50 5.79 39.39 9.50
N LEU A 51 6.67 39.62 8.53
CA LEU A 51 8.11 39.46 8.71
C LEU A 51 8.65 40.35 9.82
N GLY A 52 8.24 41.63 9.85
CA GLY A 52 8.63 42.54 10.92
C GLY A 52 8.18 42.10 12.32
N ALA A 53 6.98 41.51 12.41
CA ALA A 53 6.47 40.96 13.69
C ALA A 53 7.28 39.74 14.13
N LYS A 54 7.59 38.81 13.20
CA LYS A 54 8.37 37.61 13.50
C LYS A 54 9.78 37.94 14.00
N ILE A 55 10.47 38.87 13.37
CA ILE A 55 11.80 39.32 13.80
C ILE A 55 11.76 39.88 15.22
N LEU A 56 10.72 40.67 15.55
CA LEU A 56 10.53 41.19 16.90
C LEU A 56 10.23 40.10 17.93
N ILE A 57 9.37 39.15 17.60
CA ILE A 57 9.01 38.02 18.47
C ILE A 57 10.22 37.11 18.72
N GLU A 58 11.00 36.81 17.70
CA GLU A 58 12.24 36.04 17.82
C GLU A 58 13.29 36.78 18.67
N SER A 59 13.29 38.12 18.65
CA SER A 59 14.09 38.96 19.54
C SER A 59 13.55 39.08 20.96
N GLY A 60 12.47 38.33 21.29
CA GLY A 60 11.87 38.28 22.63
C GLY A 60 10.87 39.40 22.94
N VAL A 61 10.50 40.22 21.94
CA VAL A 61 9.52 41.31 22.05
C VAL A 61 8.13 40.81 21.68
N THR A 62 7.22 40.77 22.64
CA THR A 62 5.79 40.46 22.43
C THR A 62 4.92 41.70 22.65
N LEU A 63 3.72 41.72 22.07
CA LEU A 63 2.79 42.84 22.19
C LEU A 63 2.54 43.17 23.66
N ASP A 64 2.25 42.18 24.51
CA ASP A 64 1.97 42.35 25.94
C ASP A 64 3.14 43.03 26.69
N LYS A 65 4.38 42.58 26.43
CA LYS A 65 5.57 43.19 27.05
C LYS A 65 5.80 44.63 26.59
N ALA A 66 5.54 44.91 25.32
CA ALA A 66 5.68 46.23 24.76
C ALA A 66 4.64 47.21 25.32
N GLU A 67 3.38 46.78 25.46
CA GLU A 67 2.33 47.58 26.10
C GLU A 67 2.60 47.84 27.59
N GLN A 68 3.07 46.85 28.35
CA GLN A 68 3.47 46.99 29.74
C GLN A 68 4.63 47.99 29.93
N ALA A 69 5.65 47.90 29.06
CA ALA A 69 6.82 48.78 29.14
C ALA A 69 6.51 50.25 28.80
N LEU A 70 5.46 50.52 28.05
CA LEU A 70 4.97 51.87 27.75
C LEU A 70 4.07 52.47 28.84
N ASN A 71 3.67 51.65 29.86
CA ASN A 71 2.73 52.08 30.91
C ASN A 71 1.47 52.78 30.37
N LEU A 72 0.95 52.31 29.26
CA LEU A 72 -0.21 52.86 28.58
C LEU A 72 -1.48 52.62 29.42
N LYS A 73 -2.18 53.69 29.83
CA LYS A 73 -3.47 53.59 30.52
C LYS A 73 -4.59 53.75 29.49
N PRO A 74 -5.63 52.86 29.48
CA PRO A 74 -6.76 53.00 28.58
C PRO A 74 -7.41 54.39 28.72
N GLY A 75 -7.54 55.12 27.62
CA GLY A 75 -8.10 56.45 27.58
C GLY A 75 -9.63 56.42 27.67
N LEU A 76 -10.22 57.17 28.59
CA LEU A 76 -11.67 57.29 28.81
C LEU A 76 -12.38 58.19 27.76
N ARG A 77 -11.70 58.78 26.78
CA ARG A 77 -12.29 59.63 25.75
C ARG A 77 -12.57 58.89 24.46
N ARG A 78 -13.87 58.79 24.13
CA ARG A 78 -14.32 58.48 22.75
C ARG A 78 -13.99 59.67 21.85
N ILE A 79 -12.94 59.59 21.05
CA ILE A 79 -12.57 60.62 20.06
C ILE A 79 -13.48 60.43 18.85
N LYS A 80 -14.10 61.55 18.36
CA LYS A 80 -14.87 61.53 17.09
C LYS A 80 -14.00 61.07 15.94
N ILE A 81 -14.62 60.35 15.01
CA ILE A 81 -14.01 59.76 13.81
C ILE A 81 -13.30 60.84 12.98
N GLY A 82 -11.99 61.01 13.17
CA GLY A 82 -11.09 61.77 12.32
C GLY A 82 -9.87 60.94 12.02
N VAL A 83 -9.22 61.09 10.86
CA VAL A 83 -7.99 60.42 10.54
C VAL A 83 -6.90 60.96 11.47
N ASN A 84 -6.29 60.08 12.30
CA ASN A 84 -5.16 60.50 13.14
C ASN A 84 -3.96 60.82 12.24
N THR A 85 -3.32 61.92 12.50
CA THR A 85 -2.10 62.34 11.80
C THR A 85 -0.87 61.69 12.45
N LEU A 86 0.14 61.42 11.65
CA LEU A 86 1.41 60.88 12.10
C LEU A 86 2.22 61.97 12.82
N THR A 87 2.94 61.60 13.88
CA THR A 87 3.93 62.50 14.51
C THR A 87 5.12 62.72 13.54
N GLU A 88 5.85 63.81 13.72
CA GLU A 88 7.04 64.12 12.90
C GLU A 88 8.07 62.96 12.91
N PRO A 89 8.42 62.34 14.05
CA PRO A 89 9.29 61.15 14.07
C PRO A 89 8.71 59.93 13.28
N ALA A 90 7.40 59.69 13.37
CA ALA A 90 6.75 58.62 12.63
C ALA A 90 6.81 58.85 11.11
N GLN A 91 6.62 60.09 10.66
CA GLN A 91 6.76 60.47 9.25
C GLN A 91 8.21 60.26 8.75
N VAL A 92 9.21 60.60 9.56
CA VAL A 92 10.62 60.40 9.25
C VAL A 92 10.95 58.90 9.11
N SER A 93 10.46 58.08 10.07
CA SER A 93 10.64 56.62 10.02
C SER A 93 10.03 55.99 8.74
N LEU A 94 8.82 56.42 8.35
CA LEU A 94 8.20 55.91 7.10
C LEU A 94 8.93 56.42 5.86
N LYS A 95 9.53 57.61 5.88
CA LYS A 95 10.37 58.11 4.81
C LYS A 95 11.67 57.30 4.69
N MET A 96 12.30 56.93 5.79
CA MET A 96 13.47 56.03 5.82
C MET A 96 13.12 54.64 5.31
N ALA A 97 11.96 54.11 5.69
CA ALA A 97 11.46 52.83 5.17
C ALA A 97 11.28 52.87 3.64
N TRP A 98 10.78 53.97 3.10
CA TRP A 98 10.67 54.19 1.67
C TRP A 98 12.05 54.25 0.98
N GLN A 99 12.97 55.01 1.54
CA GLN A 99 14.32 55.15 1.02
C GLN A 99 15.02 53.77 0.97
N LEU A 100 14.87 52.97 2.05
CA LEU A 100 15.41 51.63 2.08
C LEU A 100 14.80 50.76 0.97
N ALA A 101 13.47 50.78 0.79
CA ALA A 101 12.80 49.99 -0.26
C ALA A 101 13.27 50.43 -1.66
N GLU A 102 13.54 51.73 -1.92
CA GLU A 102 14.09 52.22 -3.16
C GLU A 102 15.55 51.81 -3.36
N GLU A 103 16.39 51.93 -2.32
CA GLU A 103 17.82 51.57 -2.36
C GLU A 103 18.01 50.09 -2.70
N TYR A 104 17.17 49.24 -2.15
CA TYR A 104 17.21 47.80 -2.42
C TYR A 104 16.29 47.37 -3.57
N GLY A 105 15.66 48.29 -4.31
CA GLY A 105 14.86 48.01 -5.50
C GLY A 105 13.59 47.16 -5.23
N SER A 106 13.04 47.24 -4.00
CA SER A 106 11.86 46.47 -3.63
C SER A 106 10.63 47.02 -4.34
N SER A 107 9.81 46.15 -4.93
CA SER A 107 8.56 46.49 -5.63
C SER A 107 7.41 46.89 -4.68
N TYR A 108 7.55 46.63 -3.39
CA TYR A 108 6.58 46.90 -2.34
C TYR A 108 7.29 47.38 -1.06
N LEU A 109 6.53 47.99 -0.17
CA LEU A 109 6.94 48.40 1.16
C LEU A 109 6.27 47.50 2.18
N GLY A 110 7.05 46.58 2.82
CA GLY A 110 6.58 45.66 3.83
C GLY A 110 6.83 46.15 5.26
N THR A 111 6.39 45.36 6.23
CA THR A 111 6.57 45.61 7.67
C THR A 111 8.04 45.61 8.08
N GLU A 112 8.92 44.88 7.42
CA GLU A 112 10.36 44.83 7.60
C GLU A 112 11.00 46.20 7.28
N HIS A 113 10.57 46.84 6.19
CA HIS A 113 11.05 48.16 5.81
C HIS A 113 10.60 49.21 6.83
N ILE A 114 9.32 49.12 7.29
CA ILE A 114 8.80 50.04 8.32
C ILE A 114 9.56 49.84 9.62
N LEU A 115 9.81 48.59 10.04
CA LEU A 115 10.56 48.27 11.25
C LEU A 115 11.99 48.83 11.17
N HIS A 116 12.70 48.63 10.03
CA HIS A 116 14.03 49.22 9.84
C HIS A 116 14.02 50.73 10.01
N GLY A 117 13.06 51.44 9.36
CA GLY A 117 12.93 52.89 9.49
C GLY A 117 12.65 53.37 10.92
N LEU A 118 11.97 52.55 11.74
CA LEU A 118 11.75 52.82 13.15
C LEU A 118 13.02 52.69 14.01
N LEU A 119 13.89 51.72 13.64
CA LEU A 119 15.09 51.35 14.42
C LEU A 119 16.30 52.22 14.11
N VAL A 120 16.46 52.67 12.87
CA VAL A 120 17.55 53.56 12.46
C VAL A 120 17.45 54.95 13.16
N GLN A 121 16.27 55.32 13.57
CA GLN A 121 16.05 56.55 14.31
C GLN A 121 16.31 56.39 15.83
N GLU A 122 17.55 56.55 16.27
CA GLU A 122 18.02 56.29 17.65
C GLU A 122 17.20 56.97 18.75
N LYS A 123 16.66 58.16 18.49
CA LYS A 123 15.87 58.98 19.46
C LYS A 123 14.35 58.78 19.31
N SER A 124 13.90 57.72 18.63
CA SER A 124 12.47 57.43 18.51
C SER A 124 11.97 56.70 19.76
N LYS A 125 10.67 56.92 20.11
CA LYS A 125 10.04 56.20 21.20
C LYS A 125 10.00 54.68 20.98
N ALA A 126 9.97 54.21 19.72
CA ALA A 126 10.07 52.80 19.39
C ALA A 126 11.46 52.21 19.75
N SER A 127 12.53 52.97 19.43
CA SER A 127 13.90 52.55 19.77
C SER A 127 14.15 52.58 21.28
N GLU A 128 13.62 53.59 21.97
CA GLU A 128 13.68 53.69 23.44
C GLU A 128 12.92 52.55 24.12
N LEU A 129 11.76 52.17 23.60
CA LEU A 129 10.96 51.06 24.09
C LEU A 129 11.72 49.73 23.97
N LEU A 130 12.35 49.46 22.82
CA LEU A 130 13.14 48.24 22.62
C LEU A 130 14.38 48.21 23.52
N GLY A 131 15.01 49.35 23.74
CA GLY A 131 16.12 49.47 24.70
C GLY A 131 15.69 49.15 26.15
N ARG A 132 14.48 49.60 26.57
CA ARG A 132 13.92 49.22 27.89
C ARG A 132 13.62 47.71 27.99
N LEU A 133 13.31 47.05 26.91
CA LEU A 133 13.07 45.61 26.84
C LEU A 133 14.38 44.79 26.73
N GLY A 134 15.55 45.46 26.74
CA GLY A 134 16.86 44.82 26.68
C GLY A 134 17.27 44.35 25.30
N VAL A 135 16.62 44.84 24.25
CA VAL A 135 16.88 44.43 22.87
C VAL A 135 17.84 45.40 22.18
N HIS A 136 18.91 44.86 21.61
CA HIS A 136 19.86 45.66 20.82
C HIS A 136 19.31 45.94 19.42
N THR A 137 18.90 47.19 19.16
CA THR A 137 18.33 47.62 17.86
C THR A 137 19.26 47.35 16.69
N GLY A 138 20.58 47.49 16.86
CA GLY A 138 21.55 47.18 15.79
C GLY A 138 21.53 45.75 15.31
N SER A 139 21.31 44.77 16.19
CA SER A 139 21.21 43.36 15.79
C SER A 139 19.97 43.08 14.91
N ILE A 140 18.86 43.75 15.21
CA ILE A 140 17.62 43.64 14.42
C ILE A 140 17.81 44.30 13.06
N VAL A 141 18.46 45.49 13.00
CA VAL A 141 18.75 46.19 11.74
C VAL A 141 19.57 45.30 10.83
N THR A 142 20.68 44.71 11.33
CA THR A 142 21.52 43.80 10.55
C THR A 142 20.74 42.59 10.04
N LEU A 143 19.85 41.97 10.85
CA LEU A 143 19.00 40.88 10.44
C LEU A 143 18.03 41.28 9.32
N ILE A 144 17.45 42.49 9.40
CA ILE A 144 16.54 42.98 8.36
C ILE A 144 17.32 43.26 7.06
N GLU A 145 18.48 43.90 7.16
CA GLU A 145 19.33 44.16 5.99
C GLU A 145 19.80 42.86 5.32
N ASP A 146 20.24 41.86 6.09
CA ASP A 146 20.61 40.54 5.56
C ASP A 146 19.42 39.87 4.89
N HIS A 147 18.23 39.96 5.45
CA HIS A 147 17.02 39.39 4.87
C HIS A 147 16.61 40.09 3.57
N ILE A 148 16.63 41.40 3.53
CA ILE A 148 16.36 42.21 2.34
C ILE A 148 17.41 41.97 1.28
N ASN A 149 18.71 41.89 1.64
CA ASN A 149 19.80 41.56 0.74
C ASN A 149 19.64 40.13 0.14
N ASN A 150 19.24 39.16 0.94
CA ASN A 150 18.98 37.81 0.47
C ASN A 150 17.75 37.74 -0.44
N GLN A 151 16.68 38.49 -0.15
CA GLN A 151 15.53 38.63 -1.05
C GLN A 151 15.90 39.32 -2.37
N ASN A 152 16.74 40.34 -2.34
CA ASN A 152 17.19 41.05 -3.52
C ASN A 152 18.21 40.27 -4.33
N ARG A 153 19.04 39.42 -3.72
CA ARG A 153 19.85 38.43 -4.45
C ARG A 153 18.96 37.42 -5.19
N THR A 154 17.73 37.17 -4.71
CA THR A 154 16.74 36.31 -5.38
C THR A 154 15.91 37.08 -6.44
N GLN A 155 15.70 38.40 -6.29
CA GLN A 155 14.96 39.23 -7.26
C GLN A 155 15.82 39.86 -8.36
N ASN A 156 17.12 40.14 -8.13
CA ASN A 156 18.05 40.64 -9.13
C ASN A 156 18.60 39.59 -10.11
N ILE A 157 17.92 38.46 -10.25
CA ILE A 157 18.09 37.52 -11.39
C ILE A 157 17.17 37.92 -12.58
N GLU A 158 16.71 39.13 -12.61
CA GLU A 158 16.01 39.70 -13.78
C GLU A 158 16.85 40.78 -14.47
N THR A 159 17.92 40.39 -15.18
CA THR A 159 18.36 41.03 -16.44
C THR A 159 19.34 40.13 -17.17
N ASP A 160 19.00 39.79 -18.38
CA ASP A 160 19.80 39.31 -19.49
C ASP A 160 21.30 39.11 -19.26
N GLN A 161 21.71 37.87 -18.97
CA GLN A 161 22.95 37.18 -19.33
C GLN A 161 23.36 36.05 -18.38
N ILE A 162 22.39 35.37 -17.78
CA ILE A 162 22.70 34.12 -17.08
C ILE A 162 22.75 32.99 -18.11
N PRO A 163 23.91 32.26 -18.22
CA PRO A 163 24.01 31.13 -19.14
C PRO A 163 22.87 30.14 -18.90
N ARG A 164 22.23 29.67 -19.99
CA ARG A 164 21.12 28.68 -19.97
C ARG A 164 21.41 27.46 -19.09
N GLU A 165 22.66 27.11 -18.89
CA GLU A 165 23.13 26.04 -18.02
C GLU A 165 22.82 26.25 -16.53
N LYS A 166 22.81 27.52 -16.04
CA LYS A 166 22.48 27.79 -14.63
C LYS A 166 20.99 27.44 -14.30
N PHE A 167 20.08 27.68 -15.24
CA PHE A 167 18.65 27.30 -15.04
C PHE A 167 18.44 25.79 -15.06
N LYS A 168 19.17 25.05 -15.89
CA LYS A 168 19.19 23.60 -15.88
C LYS A 168 19.75 23.04 -14.58
N ASN A 169 20.73 23.69 -13.99
CA ASN A 169 21.31 23.29 -12.71
C ASN A 169 20.30 23.47 -11.55
N ILE A 170 19.48 24.53 -11.58
CA ILE A 170 18.39 24.71 -10.60
C ILE A 170 17.39 23.56 -10.72
N LEU A 171 17.00 23.17 -11.93
CA LEU A 171 16.07 22.06 -12.14
C LEU A 171 16.66 20.72 -11.72
N LYS A 172 17.98 20.53 -11.90
CA LYS A 172 18.69 19.31 -11.43
C LYS A 172 18.79 19.19 -9.92
N GLN A 173 18.60 20.27 -9.16
CA GLN A 173 18.52 20.21 -7.69
C GLN A 173 17.21 19.55 -7.21
N PHE A 174 16.13 19.66 -8.01
CA PHE A 174 14.80 19.14 -7.67
C PHE A 174 14.38 17.96 -8.54
N GLY A 175 15.24 17.49 -9.44
CA GLY A 175 14.88 16.42 -10.36
C GLY A 175 16.05 15.85 -11.14
N VAL A 176 15.73 14.89 -12.01
CA VAL A 176 16.66 14.10 -12.79
C VAL A 176 16.47 14.38 -14.28
N ASP A 177 17.55 14.64 -15.00
CA ASP A 177 17.53 14.79 -16.46
C ASP A 177 17.55 13.41 -17.13
N LEU A 178 16.36 12.94 -17.56
CA LEU A 178 16.18 11.65 -18.24
C LEU A 178 16.90 11.60 -19.59
N THR A 179 16.94 12.72 -20.31
CA THR A 179 17.63 12.77 -21.60
C THR A 179 19.17 12.68 -21.46
N GLN A 180 19.71 13.22 -20.37
CA GLN A 180 21.12 13.04 -20.05
C GLN A 180 21.41 11.58 -19.67
N LYS A 181 20.59 10.95 -18.84
CA LYS A 181 20.71 9.51 -18.51
C LYS A 181 20.62 8.62 -19.74
N ALA A 182 19.70 8.95 -20.67
CA ALA A 182 19.58 8.25 -21.94
C ALA A 182 20.88 8.31 -22.76
N ARG A 183 21.51 9.49 -22.84
CA ARG A 183 22.79 9.68 -23.55
C ARG A 183 23.95 8.95 -22.89
N GLN A 184 23.90 8.76 -21.56
CA GLN A 184 24.91 8.02 -20.78
C GLN A 184 24.71 6.50 -20.85
N GLY A 185 23.59 6.04 -21.44
CA GLY A 185 23.25 4.61 -21.49
C GLY A 185 22.80 4.03 -20.15
N GLU A 186 22.30 4.89 -19.25
CA GLU A 186 21.84 4.50 -17.91
C GLU A 186 20.35 4.12 -17.89
N LEU A 187 19.63 4.32 -18.99
CA LEU A 187 18.24 3.93 -19.12
C LEU A 187 18.10 2.60 -19.84
N ASP A 188 17.20 1.76 -19.31
CA ASP A 188 16.86 0.50 -19.96
C ASP A 188 16.06 0.73 -21.26
N SER A 189 16.17 -0.19 -22.21
CA SER A 189 15.44 -0.12 -23.47
C SER A 189 13.94 -0.28 -23.27
N VAL A 190 13.14 0.65 -23.83
CA VAL A 190 11.68 0.64 -23.70
C VAL A 190 11.04 -0.08 -24.90
N ILE A 191 10.36 -1.17 -24.62
CA ILE A 191 9.78 -2.08 -25.60
C ILE A 191 8.24 -2.01 -25.52
N GLY A 192 7.57 -2.09 -26.68
CA GLY A 192 6.11 -2.25 -26.75
C GLY A 192 5.28 -0.97 -26.61
N ARG A 193 5.91 0.20 -26.35
CA ARG A 193 5.22 1.49 -26.08
C ARG A 193 5.28 2.51 -27.23
N SER A 194 5.55 2.06 -28.45
CA SER A 194 5.73 2.95 -29.59
C SER A 194 4.50 3.80 -29.94
N LYS A 195 3.29 3.29 -29.70
CA LYS A 195 2.03 4.00 -29.96
C LYS A 195 1.83 5.17 -28.99
N GLU A 196 2.04 4.94 -27.71
CA GLU A 196 1.94 5.94 -26.65
C GLU A 196 3.00 7.02 -26.83
N ILE A 197 4.26 6.64 -27.09
CA ILE A 197 5.36 7.58 -27.34
C ILE A 197 5.06 8.45 -28.57
N THR A 198 4.61 7.86 -29.69
CA THR A 198 4.21 8.61 -30.89
C THR A 198 3.07 9.58 -30.58
N ARG A 199 2.13 9.17 -29.73
CA ARG A 199 1.02 10.03 -29.30
C ARG A 199 1.51 11.20 -28.46
N ILE A 200 2.46 10.99 -27.54
CA ILE A 200 3.10 12.07 -26.77
C ILE A 200 3.79 13.07 -27.71
N ILE A 201 4.61 12.58 -28.65
CA ILE A 201 5.27 13.40 -29.64
C ILE A 201 4.27 14.26 -30.43
N THR A 202 3.16 13.65 -30.87
CA THR A 202 2.08 14.35 -31.58
C THR A 202 1.48 15.46 -30.73
N ILE A 203 1.22 15.21 -29.46
CA ILE A 203 0.62 16.19 -28.54
C ILE A 203 1.61 17.32 -28.24
N LEU A 204 2.88 17.04 -27.94
CA LEU A 204 3.91 18.04 -27.70
C LEU A 204 4.14 18.96 -28.92
N SER A 205 3.84 18.49 -30.13
CA SER A 205 3.96 19.25 -31.37
C SER A 205 2.75 20.15 -31.68
N ARG A 206 1.68 20.07 -30.87
CA ARG A 206 0.48 20.91 -31.07
C ARG A 206 0.70 22.36 -30.64
N ARG A 207 -0.03 23.26 -31.26
CA ARG A 207 -0.04 24.68 -30.87
C ARG A 207 -0.83 24.94 -29.57
N ARG A 208 -1.86 24.14 -29.30
CA ARG A 208 -2.72 24.21 -28.09
C ARG A 208 -2.94 22.82 -27.55
N LYS A 209 -3.16 22.68 -26.24
CA LYS A 209 -3.27 21.40 -25.54
C LYS A 209 -2.05 20.51 -25.82
N ASN A 210 -0.87 21.10 -25.66
CA ASN A 210 0.41 20.48 -25.92
C ASN A 210 1.03 19.79 -24.70
N ASN A 211 0.27 19.62 -23.63
CA ASN A 211 0.71 18.93 -22.42
C ASN A 211 0.04 17.54 -22.36
N PRO A 212 0.77 16.45 -22.60
CA PRO A 212 0.24 15.09 -22.45
C PRO A 212 0.07 14.72 -20.99
N LEU A 213 -1.00 13.98 -20.67
CA LEU A 213 -1.26 13.40 -19.38
C LEU A 213 -1.43 11.89 -19.53
N LEU A 214 -0.49 11.13 -18.99
CA LEU A 214 -0.53 9.66 -18.94
C LEU A 214 -1.44 9.23 -17.81
N ILE A 215 -2.49 8.47 -18.14
CA ILE A 215 -3.45 7.92 -17.19
C ILE A 215 -3.39 6.40 -17.28
N GLY A 216 -3.20 5.74 -16.16
CA GLY A 216 -3.17 4.26 -16.11
C GLY A 216 -2.91 3.77 -14.71
N GLU A 217 -3.16 2.48 -14.51
CA GLU A 217 -2.96 1.84 -13.21
C GLU A 217 -1.50 1.90 -12.74
N PRO A 218 -1.24 1.75 -11.43
CA PRO A 218 0.13 1.66 -10.92
C PRO A 218 0.85 0.46 -11.57
N GLY A 219 2.14 0.61 -11.89
CA GLY A 219 2.94 -0.50 -12.43
C GLY A 219 2.74 -0.83 -13.92
N VAL A 220 1.86 -0.10 -14.67
CA VAL A 220 1.71 -0.33 -16.12
C VAL A 220 2.84 0.24 -16.97
N GLY A 221 3.80 0.95 -16.38
CA GLY A 221 4.96 1.51 -17.06
C GLY A 221 4.77 2.93 -17.60
N LYS A 222 4.02 3.80 -16.90
CA LYS A 222 3.87 5.23 -17.29
C LYS A 222 5.19 5.96 -17.37
N THR A 223 6.06 5.79 -16.38
CA THR A 223 7.41 6.37 -16.33
C THR A 223 8.29 5.85 -17.48
N ALA A 224 8.25 4.54 -17.76
CA ALA A 224 8.95 3.92 -18.87
C ALA A 224 8.57 4.52 -20.24
N ILE A 225 7.30 4.92 -20.44
CA ILE A 225 6.88 5.61 -21.68
C ILE A 225 7.64 6.94 -21.86
N VAL A 226 7.87 7.69 -20.78
CA VAL A 226 8.60 8.97 -20.81
C VAL A 226 10.10 8.73 -20.96
N GLU A 227 10.65 7.68 -20.34
CA GLU A 227 12.03 7.24 -20.55
C GLU A 227 12.27 6.84 -22.02
N GLY A 228 11.30 6.11 -22.62
CA GLY A 228 11.35 5.81 -24.06
C GLY A 228 11.32 7.03 -24.98
N LEU A 229 10.62 8.09 -24.57
CA LEU A 229 10.68 9.37 -25.27
C LEU A 229 12.07 10.01 -25.12
N ALA A 230 12.67 9.96 -23.92
CA ALA A 230 14.02 10.48 -23.66
C ALA A 230 15.08 9.72 -24.49
N LEU A 231 14.97 8.40 -24.62
CA LEU A 231 15.81 7.58 -25.49
C LEU A 231 15.69 8.03 -26.96
N LYS A 232 14.46 8.21 -27.48
CA LYS A 232 14.26 8.70 -28.86
C LYS A 232 14.81 10.09 -29.10
N ILE A 233 14.76 10.98 -28.10
CA ILE A 233 15.42 12.30 -28.19
C ILE A 233 16.93 12.13 -28.25
N ALA A 234 17.51 11.28 -27.39
CA ALA A 234 18.96 11.04 -27.36
C ALA A 234 19.49 10.43 -28.67
N GLU A 235 18.71 9.52 -29.29
CA GLU A 235 19.01 8.91 -30.59
C GLU A 235 18.74 9.85 -31.78
N GLY A 236 18.04 10.97 -31.57
CA GLY A 236 17.69 11.88 -32.66
C GLY A 236 16.53 11.39 -33.55
N SER A 237 15.87 10.27 -33.22
CA SER A 237 14.75 9.66 -33.95
C SER A 237 13.40 10.32 -33.63
N ILE A 238 13.36 11.66 -33.65
CA ILE A 238 12.26 12.53 -33.26
C ILE A 238 12.18 13.75 -34.20
N PRO A 239 11.01 14.42 -34.38
CA PRO A 239 10.89 15.63 -35.15
C PRO A 239 11.91 16.72 -34.75
N VAL A 240 12.40 17.47 -35.74
CA VAL A 240 13.50 18.44 -35.57
C VAL A 240 13.28 19.42 -34.41
N HIS A 241 12.07 19.93 -34.23
CA HIS A 241 11.73 20.89 -33.17
C HIS A 241 11.78 20.31 -31.74
N LEU A 242 11.88 18.97 -31.56
CA LEU A 242 12.00 18.30 -30.28
C LEU A 242 13.41 17.70 -30.04
N ARG A 243 14.30 17.67 -31.04
CA ARG A 243 15.63 17.02 -30.94
C ARG A 243 16.52 17.60 -29.85
N ASN A 244 16.44 18.93 -29.63
CA ASN A 244 17.28 19.62 -28.66
C ASN A 244 16.61 19.78 -27.30
N MET A 245 15.43 19.14 -27.09
CA MET A 245 14.73 19.21 -25.82
C MET A 245 15.38 18.28 -24.79
N SER A 246 15.33 18.71 -23.52
CA SER A 246 15.68 17.88 -22.35
C SER A 246 14.44 17.56 -21.56
N ILE A 247 14.27 16.33 -21.14
CA ILE A 247 13.16 15.91 -20.24
C ILE A 247 13.73 15.86 -18.82
N ILE A 248 13.19 16.70 -17.95
CA ILE A 248 13.57 16.74 -16.52
C ILE A 248 12.39 16.22 -15.71
N GLN A 249 12.60 15.09 -15.04
CA GLN A 249 11.66 14.50 -14.09
C GLN A 249 11.82 15.20 -12.76
N ILE A 250 10.76 15.83 -12.27
CA ILE A 250 10.71 16.46 -10.94
C ILE A 250 10.29 15.44 -9.90
N ASP A 251 11.09 15.35 -8.84
CA ASP A 251 10.75 14.60 -7.65
C ASP A 251 9.96 15.48 -6.66
N LEU A 252 8.66 15.27 -6.60
CA LEU A 252 7.79 16.03 -5.72
C LEU A 252 8.12 15.85 -4.24
N ALA A 253 8.61 14.66 -3.85
CA ALA A 253 9.04 14.41 -2.48
C ALA A 253 10.21 15.31 -2.09
N SER A 254 11.18 15.52 -2.99
CA SER A 254 12.31 16.46 -2.78
C SER A 254 11.86 17.92 -2.73
N VAL A 255 10.81 18.29 -3.47
CA VAL A 255 10.26 19.66 -3.45
C VAL A 255 9.54 19.94 -2.12
N ILE A 256 8.86 18.95 -1.55
CA ILE A 256 8.12 19.06 -0.28
C ILE A 256 9.07 18.88 0.92
N SER A 257 10.11 18.04 0.80
CA SER A 257 11.01 17.72 1.91
C SER A 257 11.70 18.96 2.48
N GLY A 258 11.69 19.08 3.82
CA GLY A 258 12.33 20.19 4.55
C GLY A 258 11.56 21.50 4.52
N THR A 259 10.36 21.57 3.90
CA THR A 259 9.49 22.75 3.99
C THR A 259 8.67 22.68 5.27
N LYS A 260 8.94 23.58 6.23
CA LYS A 260 8.15 23.72 7.46
C LYS A 260 6.91 24.60 7.25
N TYR A 261 6.94 25.48 6.27
CA TYR A 261 5.89 26.46 5.98
C TYR A 261 5.41 26.36 4.52
N ARG A 262 4.12 26.59 4.33
CA ARG A 262 3.44 26.61 3.01
C ARG A 262 4.16 27.51 1.99
N GLY A 263 4.65 28.69 2.42
CA GLY A 263 5.32 29.65 1.55
C GLY A 263 6.63 29.12 0.91
N GLU A 264 7.38 28.25 1.60
CA GLU A 264 8.62 27.67 1.09
C GLU A 264 8.38 26.70 -0.08
N PHE A 265 7.31 25.89 0.02
CA PHE A 265 6.90 25.01 -1.08
C PHE A 265 6.44 25.80 -2.30
N GLU A 266 5.57 26.82 -2.09
CA GLU A 266 5.10 27.70 -3.17
C GLU A 266 6.28 28.40 -3.85
N GLU A 267 7.25 28.86 -3.10
CA GLU A 267 8.46 29.50 -3.63
C GLU A 267 9.31 28.54 -4.47
N ARG A 268 9.53 27.30 -4.01
CA ARG A 268 10.27 26.27 -4.77
C ARG A 268 9.57 25.98 -6.09
N VAL A 269 8.24 25.77 -6.08
CA VAL A 269 7.45 25.56 -7.29
C VAL A 269 7.53 26.78 -8.23
N ARG A 270 7.46 28.02 -7.72
CA ARG A 270 7.64 29.23 -8.51
C ARG A 270 9.04 29.30 -9.14
N ARG A 271 10.10 28.94 -8.41
CA ARG A 271 11.47 28.87 -8.96
C ARG A 271 11.58 27.84 -10.07
N ILE A 272 10.99 26.65 -9.93
CA ILE A 272 10.94 25.62 -10.98
C ILE A 272 10.24 26.18 -12.22
N ILE A 273 9.03 26.76 -12.06
CA ILE A 273 8.28 27.35 -13.18
C ILE A 273 9.08 28.45 -13.87
N ALA A 274 9.73 29.36 -13.12
CA ALA A 274 10.54 30.44 -13.66
C ALA A 274 11.76 29.90 -14.44
N ALA A 275 12.42 28.86 -13.92
CA ALA A 275 13.54 28.22 -14.60
C ALA A 275 13.13 27.59 -15.94
N VAL A 276 11.97 26.89 -15.97
CA VAL A 276 11.45 26.27 -17.20
C VAL A 276 11.01 27.32 -18.22
N LYS A 277 10.36 28.41 -17.80
CA LYS A 277 9.98 29.52 -18.70
C LYS A 277 11.17 30.12 -19.43
N LYS A 278 12.31 30.25 -18.75
CA LYS A 278 13.57 30.79 -19.34
C LYS A 278 14.32 29.73 -20.16
N SER A 279 14.05 28.46 -19.94
CA SER A 279 14.65 27.32 -20.66
C SER A 279 13.66 26.77 -21.68
N SER A 280 13.57 27.38 -22.87
CA SER A 280 12.66 26.99 -23.94
C SER A 280 12.87 25.56 -24.48
N ASP A 281 13.94 24.90 -24.10
CA ASP A 281 14.39 23.56 -24.50
C ASP A 281 14.15 22.49 -23.42
N VAL A 282 13.32 22.77 -22.41
CA VAL A 282 12.99 21.84 -21.33
C VAL A 282 11.55 21.41 -21.42
N ILE A 283 11.34 20.10 -21.23
CA ILE A 283 10.04 19.47 -20.96
C ILE A 283 10.08 18.97 -19.53
N LEU A 284 9.14 19.42 -18.70
CA LEU A 284 8.98 18.87 -17.37
C LEU A 284 8.25 17.53 -17.44
N PHE A 285 8.69 16.57 -16.65
CA PHE A 285 7.92 15.37 -16.35
C PHE A 285 7.60 15.34 -14.87
N ILE A 286 6.32 15.23 -14.53
CA ILE A 286 5.84 15.10 -13.15
C ILE A 286 5.07 13.81 -13.05
N ASP A 287 5.65 12.85 -12.33
CA ASP A 287 4.94 11.65 -11.93
C ASP A 287 4.03 11.97 -10.74
N GLU A 288 2.92 11.26 -10.62
CA GLU A 288 1.90 11.50 -9.59
C GLU A 288 1.46 12.98 -9.50
N ILE A 289 1.21 13.61 -10.66
CA ILE A 289 0.85 15.04 -10.74
C ILE A 289 -0.35 15.42 -9.86
N HIS A 290 -1.19 14.47 -9.50
CA HIS A 290 -2.31 14.67 -8.59
C HIS A 290 -1.87 15.15 -7.19
N LEU A 291 -0.64 14.85 -6.75
CA LEU A 291 -0.09 15.35 -5.49
C LEU A 291 0.04 16.89 -5.47
N LEU A 292 0.27 17.51 -6.63
CA LEU A 292 0.28 18.96 -6.75
C LEU A 292 -1.12 19.58 -6.77
N VAL A 293 -2.13 18.81 -7.20
CA VAL A 293 -3.51 19.28 -7.41
C VAL A 293 -4.40 18.94 -6.22
N GLY A 294 -4.15 17.82 -5.55
CA GLY A 294 -5.00 17.25 -4.50
C GLY A 294 -4.63 17.67 -3.08
N ALA A 295 -3.50 18.29 -2.87
CA ALA A 295 -3.05 18.75 -1.57
C ALA A 295 -3.96 19.83 -0.92
N GLY A 296 -5.04 20.30 -1.62
CA GLY A 296 -5.93 21.38 -1.23
C GLY A 296 -7.27 21.01 -0.57
N ALA A 297 -7.56 19.72 -0.33
CA ALA A 297 -8.89 19.30 0.14
C ALA A 297 -9.11 19.38 1.67
N ALA A 298 -8.08 19.57 2.47
CA ALA A 298 -8.20 19.88 3.91
C ALA A 298 -7.96 21.36 4.13
N GLU A 299 -8.73 22.00 5.00
CA GLU A 299 -8.55 23.43 5.38
C GLU A 299 -7.08 23.67 5.79
N GLY A 300 -6.34 24.41 4.94
CA GLY A 300 -4.92 24.73 5.15
C GLY A 300 -3.91 23.99 4.26
N SER A 301 -4.32 23.13 3.33
CA SER A 301 -3.40 22.35 2.51
C SER A 301 -2.90 23.10 1.26
N MET A 302 -1.73 22.65 0.76
CA MET A 302 -0.95 23.27 -0.32
C MET A 302 -1.62 23.08 -1.70
N ASP A 303 -2.02 24.16 -2.37
CA ASP A 303 -2.56 24.11 -3.74
C ASP A 303 -1.50 24.54 -4.78
N GLY A 304 -0.60 23.63 -5.13
CA GLY A 304 0.41 23.83 -6.15
C GLY A 304 -0.17 24.00 -7.57
N ALA A 305 -1.40 23.54 -7.78
CA ALA A 305 -2.07 23.67 -9.09
C ALA A 305 -2.29 25.12 -9.48
N ASN A 306 -2.63 25.99 -8.53
CA ASN A 306 -2.88 27.42 -8.80
C ASN A 306 -1.62 28.14 -9.31
N LEU A 307 -0.44 27.64 -8.96
CA LEU A 307 0.83 28.18 -9.46
C LEU A 307 1.14 27.74 -10.92
N LEU A 308 0.74 26.50 -11.28
CA LEU A 308 0.95 25.94 -12.62
C LEU A 308 -0.09 26.46 -13.64
N LYS A 309 -1.34 26.69 -13.23
CA LYS A 309 -2.45 27.08 -14.12
C LYS A 309 -2.14 28.27 -15.02
N PRO A 310 -1.56 29.39 -14.53
CA PRO A 310 -1.24 30.54 -15.40
C PRO A 310 -0.19 30.21 -16.47
N ALA A 311 0.85 29.46 -16.11
CA ALA A 311 1.94 29.11 -17.02
C ALA A 311 1.48 28.12 -18.11
N LEU A 312 0.66 27.11 -17.74
CA LEU A 312 0.01 26.19 -18.66
C LEU A 312 -1.01 26.88 -19.56
N ALA A 313 -1.75 27.88 -19.01
CA ALA A 313 -2.74 28.64 -19.74
C ALA A 313 -2.13 29.45 -20.90
N ARG A 314 -0.97 30.06 -20.64
CA ARG A 314 -0.24 30.86 -21.63
C ARG A 314 0.64 30.03 -22.55
N GLY A 315 0.80 28.70 -22.28
CA GLY A 315 1.68 27.82 -23.04
C GLY A 315 3.18 28.13 -22.86
N GLU A 316 3.54 28.72 -21.72
CA GLU A 316 4.90 29.13 -21.39
C GLU A 316 5.78 27.95 -20.95
N ILE A 317 5.17 26.83 -20.57
CA ILE A 317 5.84 25.59 -20.15
C ILE A 317 5.28 24.39 -20.91
N ARG A 318 6.12 23.40 -21.12
CA ARG A 318 5.74 22.07 -21.63
C ARG A 318 5.85 21.07 -20.50
N LEU A 319 4.74 20.35 -20.25
CA LEU A 319 4.62 19.46 -19.12
C LEU A 319 4.03 18.12 -19.57
N ILE A 320 4.68 17.02 -19.17
CA ILE A 320 4.14 15.67 -19.22
C ILE A 320 3.74 15.31 -17.79
N GLY A 321 2.47 14.97 -17.57
CA GLY A 321 1.99 14.46 -16.28
C GLY A 321 1.74 12.97 -16.35
N ALA A 322 1.87 12.27 -15.21
CA ALA A 322 1.40 10.91 -15.05
C ALA A 322 0.52 10.80 -13.78
N THR A 323 -0.54 10.00 -13.84
CA THR A 323 -1.47 9.77 -12.72
C THR A 323 -2.22 8.45 -12.89
N THR A 324 -2.94 8.01 -11.86
CA THR A 324 -3.89 6.90 -11.95
C THR A 324 -5.26 7.37 -12.46
N LEU A 325 -6.14 6.42 -12.86
CA LEU A 325 -7.48 6.74 -13.31
C LEU A 325 -8.34 7.34 -12.18
N ASP A 326 -8.22 6.79 -10.99
CA ASP A 326 -8.97 7.22 -9.81
C ASP A 326 -8.57 8.63 -9.38
N GLU A 327 -7.27 8.91 -9.32
CA GLU A 327 -6.74 10.22 -8.95
C GLU A 327 -7.04 11.28 -10.02
N TYR A 328 -7.04 10.88 -11.30
CA TYR A 328 -7.48 11.74 -12.39
C TYR A 328 -8.92 12.20 -12.19
N LYS A 329 -9.86 11.27 -11.92
CA LYS A 329 -11.27 11.58 -11.68
C LYS A 329 -11.48 12.44 -10.44
N LYS A 330 -10.76 12.16 -9.35
CA LYS A 330 -10.89 12.88 -8.07
C LYS A 330 -10.38 14.32 -8.14
N HIS A 331 -9.22 14.55 -8.75
CA HIS A 331 -8.46 15.78 -8.62
C HIS A 331 -8.34 16.60 -9.91
N ILE A 332 -8.18 15.96 -11.08
CA ILE A 332 -7.89 16.67 -12.33
C ILE A 332 -9.15 16.89 -13.17
N GLU A 333 -9.99 15.88 -13.31
CA GLU A 333 -11.20 15.96 -14.15
C GLU A 333 -12.20 17.02 -13.66
N LYS A 334 -12.29 17.21 -12.36
CA LYS A 334 -13.15 18.25 -11.75
C LYS A 334 -12.65 19.68 -11.99
N ASP A 335 -11.37 19.85 -12.28
CA ASP A 335 -10.77 21.16 -12.56
C ASP A 335 -10.81 21.46 -14.06
N SER A 336 -11.79 22.25 -14.46
CA SER A 336 -12.00 22.61 -15.86
C SER A 336 -10.84 23.38 -16.50
N ALA A 337 -10.02 24.09 -15.69
CA ALA A 337 -8.87 24.84 -16.19
C ALA A 337 -7.73 23.89 -16.56
N LEU A 338 -7.46 22.84 -15.77
CA LEU A 338 -6.46 21.82 -16.06
C LEU A 338 -6.90 20.91 -17.20
N THR A 339 -8.15 20.42 -17.18
CA THR A 339 -8.70 19.53 -18.21
C THR A 339 -8.64 20.14 -19.62
N ARG A 340 -8.80 21.47 -19.74
CA ARG A 340 -8.67 22.17 -21.01
C ARG A 340 -7.20 22.31 -21.49
N ARG A 341 -6.22 22.06 -20.64
CA ARG A 341 -4.79 22.24 -20.96
C ARG A 341 -4.06 20.92 -21.17
N PHE A 342 -4.50 19.86 -20.52
CA PHE A 342 -3.97 18.53 -20.72
C PHE A 342 -4.69 17.77 -21.83
N GLN A 343 -3.96 16.86 -22.47
CA GLN A 343 -4.51 15.86 -23.38
C GLN A 343 -4.20 14.48 -22.78
N SER A 344 -5.24 13.77 -22.39
CA SER A 344 -5.12 12.44 -21.79
C SER A 344 -4.68 11.39 -22.81
N ILE A 345 -3.83 10.48 -22.34
CA ILE A 345 -3.37 9.27 -23.02
C ILE A 345 -3.54 8.13 -22.02
N ILE A 346 -4.32 7.11 -22.40
CA ILE A 346 -4.54 5.94 -21.55
C ILE A 346 -3.39 4.96 -21.78
N ALA A 347 -2.59 4.72 -20.75
CA ALA A 347 -1.57 3.69 -20.71
C ALA A 347 -2.21 2.39 -20.22
N LYS A 348 -2.54 1.49 -21.15
CA LYS A 348 -3.15 0.20 -20.84
C LYS A 348 -2.11 -0.80 -20.34
N GLU A 349 -2.57 -1.80 -19.59
CA GLU A 349 -1.77 -2.97 -19.24
C GLU A 349 -1.32 -3.68 -20.51
N PRO A 350 -0.02 -4.02 -20.65
CA PRO A 350 0.49 -4.71 -21.83
C PRO A 350 -0.01 -6.16 -21.89
N SER A 351 -0.19 -6.67 -23.09
CA SER A 351 -0.52 -8.09 -23.35
C SER A 351 0.63 -9.01 -22.91
N LYS A 352 0.34 -10.28 -22.66
CA LYS A 352 1.36 -11.28 -22.28
C LYS A 352 2.53 -11.36 -23.27
N SER A 353 2.25 -11.23 -24.57
CA SER A 353 3.28 -11.18 -25.61
C SER A 353 4.17 -9.94 -25.54
N GLU A 354 3.58 -8.79 -25.20
CA GLU A 354 4.35 -7.56 -25.00
C GLU A 354 5.18 -7.63 -23.72
N VAL A 355 4.64 -8.20 -22.63
CA VAL A 355 5.39 -8.43 -21.38
C VAL A 355 6.58 -9.35 -21.62
N MET A 356 6.41 -10.44 -22.40
CA MET A 356 7.52 -11.32 -22.79
C MET A 356 8.61 -10.55 -23.53
N ALA A 357 8.23 -9.68 -24.46
CA ALA A 357 9.20 -8.84 -25.17
C ALA A 357 9.94 -7.86 -24.24
N ILE A 358 9.22 -7.26 -23.28
CA ILE A 358 9.80 -6.38 -22.25
C ILE A 358 10.83 -7.14 -21.40
N LEU A 359 10.45 -8.32 -20.87
CA LEU A 359 11.36 -9.13 -20.03
C LEU A 359 12.59 -9.60 -20.81
N ARG A 360 12.44 -9.95 -22.11
CA ARG A 360 13.60 -10.28 -22.97
C ARG A 360 14.55 -9.09 -23.11
N GLY A 361 14.02 -7.85 -23.23
CA GLY A 361 14.83 -6.64 -23.29
C GLY A 361 15.58 -6.34 -22.01
N LEU A 362 14.93 -6.57 -20.87
CA LEU A 362 15.52 -6.35 -19.55
C LEU A 362 16.48 -7.47 -19.10
N ARG A 363 16.40 -8.64 -19.72
CA ARG A 363 17.14 -9.85 -19.32
C ARG A 363 18.64 -9.61 -19.11
N GLU A 364 19.30 -8.92 -20.04
CA GLU A 364 20.75 -8.66 -19.94
C GLU A 364 21.11 -7.81 -18.74
N SER A 365 20.30 -6.79 -18.44
CA SER A 365 20.49 -5.89 -17.28
C SER A 365 20.40 -6.70 -15.98
N TYR A 366 19.34 -7.53 -15.83
CA TYR A 366 19.14 -8.37 -14.65
C TYR A 366 20.21 -9.49 -14.54
N GLN A 367 20.58 -10.14 -15.66
CA GLN A 367 21.65 -11.14 -15.67
C GLN A 367 22.99 -10.55 -15.20
N LYS A 368 23.35 -9.34 -15.65
CA LYS A 368 24.57 -8.63 -15.22
C LYS A 368 24.49 -8.23 -13.75
N HIS A 369 23.36 -7.67 -13.31
CA HIS A 369 23.20 -7.21 -11.93
C HIS A 369 23.29 -8.34 -10.90
N HIS A 370 22.56 -9.44 -11.14
CA HIS A 370 22.51 -10.58 -10.21
C HIS A 370 23.54 -11.68 -10.48
N ASN A 371 24.26 -11.59 -11.61
CA ASN A 371 25.22 -12.61 -12.06
C ASN A 371 24.57 -14.01 -12.23
N VAL A 372 23.40 -14.04 -12.88
CA VAL A 372 22.59 -15.24 -13.13
C VAL A 372 22.38 -15.46 -14.63
N LEU A 373 21.94 -16.66 -15.02
CA LEU A 373 21.47 -16.97 -16.37
C LEU A 373 19.94 -17.13 -16.38
N ILE A 374 19.27 -16.44 -17.28
CA ILE A 374 17.82 -16.46 -17.44
C ILE A 374 17.50 -16.98 -18.84
N SER A 375 16.84 -18.14 -18.94
CA SER A 375 16.39 -18.70 -20.21
C SER A 375 15.00 -18.17 -20.59
N ASP A 376 14.59 -18.36 -21.86
CA ASP A 376 13.26 -17.97 -22.34
C ASP A 376 12.15 -18.74 -21.60
N ASP A 377 12.36 -20.03 -21.31
CA ASP A 377 11.41 -20.85 -20.53
C ASP A 377 11.16 -20.27 -19.14
N ILE A 378 12.19 -19.67 -18.52
CA ILE A 378 12.09 -19.01 -17.23
C ILE A 378 11.23 -17.75 -17.35
N LEU A 379 11.43 -16.92 -18.38
CA LEU A 379 10.62 -15.73 -18.61
C LEU A 379 9.13 -16.09 -18.86
N GLU A 380 8.86 -17.15 -19.61
CA GLU A 380 7.48 -17.64 -19.83
C GLU A 380 6.82 -18.06 -18.50
N ASN A 381 7.56 -18.78 -17.65
CA ASN A 381 7.06 -19.16 -16.33
C ASN A 381 6.86 -17.95 -15.41
N VAL A 382 7.73 -16.93 -15.45
CA VAL A 382 7.57 -15.68 -14.72
C VAL A 382 6.26 -14.98 -15.12
N VAL A 383 6.02 -14.80 -16.43
CA VAL A 383 4.78 -14.19 -16.93
C VAL A 383 3.55 -15.00 -16.52
N TYR A 384 3.64 -16.33 -16.67
CA TYR A 384 2.54 -17.23 -16.31
C TYR A 384 2.19 -17.16 -14.81
N LEU A 385 3.20 -17.27 -13.92
CA LEU A 385 2.98 -17.27 -12.48
C LEU A 385 2.54 -15.88 -11.99
N ALA A 386 3.15 -14.81 -12.49
CA ALA A 386 2.77 -13.44 -12.14
C ALA A 386 1.33 -13.11 -12.57
N ASP A 387 0.93 -13.49 -13.79
CA ASP A 387 -0.43 -13.26 -14.28
C ASP A 387 -1.47 -14.06 -13.48
N ARG A 388 -1.14 -15.31 -13.15
CA ARG A 388 -2.05 -16.25 -12.49
C ARG A 388 -2.22 -15.95 -11.00
N TYR A 389 -1.13 -15.61 -10.30
CA TYR A 389 -1.11 -15.60 -8.84
C TYR A 389 -1.02 -14.19 -8.21
N ILE A 390 -0.57 -13.17 -8.95
CA ILE A 390 -0.49 -11.79 -8.47
C ILE A 390 -1.62 -10.97 -9.11
N LYS A 391 -2.70 -10.70 -8.35
CA LYS A 391 -3.90 -10.02 -8.85
C LYS A 391 -4.04 -8.57 -8.36
N ASP A 392 -3.30 -8.21 -7.33
CA ASP A 392 -3.28 -6.88 -6.72
C ASP A 392 -2.40 -5.86 -7.45
N ARG A 393 -1.62 -6.32 -8.45
CA ARG A 393 -0.69 -5.51 -9.25
C ARG A 393 -0.86 -5.78 -10.74
N PHE A 394 -0.37 -4.85 -11.56
CA PHE A 394 -0.50 -4.87 -13.01
C PHE A 394 0.81 -5.26 -13.71
N MET A 395 0.68 -5.79 -14.93
CA MET A 395 1.83 -6.03 -15.82
C MET A 395 2.36 -4.68 -16.36
N PRO A 396 3.67 -4.55 -16.62
CA PRO A 396 4.74 -5.55 -16.49
C PRO A 396 5.35 -5.64 -15.08
N ASP A 397 5.05 -4.69 -14.19
CA ASP A 397 5.70 -4.49 -12.89
C ASP A 397 5.73 -5.79 -12.05
N LYS A 398 4.57 -6.45 -11.88
CA LYS A 398 4.50 -7.73 -11.13
C LYS A 398 5.36 -8.86 -11.71
N ALA A 399 5.57 -8.88 -13.03
CA ALA A 399 6.43 -9.88 -13.65
C ALA A 399 7.92 -9.52 -13.48
N ILE A 400 8.26 -8.24 -13.52
CA ILE A 400 9.59 -7.72 -13.23
C ILE A 400 9.97 -8.01 -11.77
N ASP A 401 9.07 -7.74 -10.83
CA ASP A 401 9.27 -8.04 -9.40
C ASP A 401 9.55 -9.53 -9.15
N VAL A 402 8.79 -10.43 -9.78
CA VAL A 402 9.01 -11.89 -9.65
C VAL A 402 10.36 -12.29 -10.23
N LEU A 403 10.78 -11.69 -11.35
CA LEU A 403 12.07 -11.98 -11.99
C LEU A 403 13.22 -11.48 -11.12
N ASP A 404 13.10 -10.27 -10.56
CA ASP A 404 14.08 -9.65 -9.68
C ASP A 404 14.25 -10.46 -8.40
N GLU A 405 13.16 -10.76 -7.70
CA GLU A 405 13.14 -11.57 -6.47
C GLU A 405 13.73 -12.97 -6.71
N ALA A 406 13.34 -13.65 -7.81
CA ALA A 406 13.89 -14.97 -8.15
C ALA A 406 15.40 -14.92 -8.40
N SER A 407 15.87 -13.88 -9.11
CA SER A 407 17.28 -13.66 -9.40
C SER A 407 18.08 -13.33 -8.11
N ALA A 408 17.49 -12.54 -7.22
CA ALA A 408 18.05 -12.23 -5.90
C ALA A 408 18.17 -13.48 -5.01
N LEU A 409 17.13 -14.34 -4.98
CA LEU A 409 17.17 -15.61 -4.24
C LEU A 409 18.32 -16.52 -4.71
N VAL A 410 18.55 -16.62 -6.02
CA VAL A 410 19.68 -17.36 -6.58
C VAL A 410 20.99 -16.75 -6.12
N ARG A 411 21.14 -15.42 -6.19
CA ARG A 411 22.34 -14.71 -5.76
C ARG A 411 22.65 -14.94 -4.27
N VAL A 412 21.65 -14.89 -3.38
CA VAL A 412 21.80 -15.16 -1.94
C VAL A 412 22.19 -16.60 -1.70
N ARG A 413 21.53 -17.56 -2.37
CA ARG A 413 21.86 -18.99 -2.28
C ARG A 413 23.32 -19.27 -2.66
N VAL A 414 23.81 -18.61 -3.70
CA VAL A 414 25.17 -18.75 -4.21
C VAL A 414 26.17 -17.96 -3.36
N GLY A 415 25.79 -16.78 -2.87
CA GLY A 415 26.60 -15.96 -1.98
C GLY A 415 26.98 -16.69 -0.69
N ASN A 416 26.06 -17.44 -0.12
CA ASN A 416 26.33 -18.26 1.09
C ASN A 416 27.34 -19.40 0.82
N SER A 417 27.51 -19.83 -0.44
CA SER A 417 28.53 -20.82 -0.83
C SER A 417 29.92 -20.20 -1.13
N ASN A 418 30.01 -18.88 -1.24
CA ASN A 418 31.22 -18.15 -1.64
C ASN A 418 31.78 -17.21 -0.51
N ILE A 419 31.56 -17.57 0.76
CA ILE A 419 32.09 -16.83 1.94
C ILE A 419 33.61 -16.60 1.83
N SER A 420 34.33 -17.52 1.19
CA SER A 420 35.78 -17.39 0.99
C SER A 420 36.18 -16.24 0.05
N ILE A 421 35.36 -15.91 -0.97
CA ILE A 421 35.65 -14.82 -1.93
C ILE A 421 35.27 -13.45 -1.30
N ALA A 422 34.22 -13.39 -0.50
CA ALA A 422 33.89 -12.18 0.26
C ALA A 422 34.95 -11.85 1.28
N ASN A 423 35.43 -12.85 2.04
CA ASN A 423 36.53 -12.68 2.99
C ASN A 423 37.83 -12.21 2.30
N MET A 424 38.13 -12.68 1.08
CA MET A 424 39.27 -12.20 0.30
C MET A 424 39.09 -10.74 -0.14
N ALA A 425 37.86 -10.27 -0.46
CA ALA A 425 37.62 -8.88 -0.79
C ALA A 425 37.82 -7.96 0.41
N ASP A 426 37.25 -8.32 1.57
CA ASP A 426 37.44 -7.57 2.83
C ASP A 426 38.92 -7.53 3.24
N GLU A 427 39.68 -8.61 3.00
CA GLU A 427 41.08 -8.67 3.29
C GLU A 427 41.93 -7.80 2.30
N ILE A 428 41.51 -7.68 1.07
CA ILE A 428 42.09 -6.75 0.08
C ILE A 428 41.90 -5.29 0.52
N ASP A 429 40.70 -4.89 0.91
CA ASP A 429 40.40 -3.54 1.37
C ASP A 429 41.15 -3.18 2.66
N ASN A 430 41.27 -4.16 3.59
CA ASN A 430 42.08 -4.03 4.80
C ASN A 430 43.58 -3.86 4.50
N LEU A 431 44.14 -4.61 3.54
CA LEU A 431 45.53 -4.48 3.13
C LEU A 431 45.79 -3.16 2.42
N GLU A 432 44.87 -2.66 1.58
CA GLU A 432 44.98 -1.35 0.95
C GLU A 432 44.99 -0.20 1.97
N SER A 433 44.12 -0.28 2.99
CA SER A 433 44.11 0.67 4.09
C SER A 433 45.42 0.65 4.91
N LYS A 434 45.99 -0.54 5.18
CA LYS A 434 47.27 -0.69 5.89
C LYS A 434 48.44 -0.15 5.06
N ILE A 435 48.44 -0.39 3.75
CA ILE A 435 49.48 0.16 2.85
C ILE A 435 49.46 1.69 2.82
N ASN A 436 48.25 2.29 2.77
CA ASN A 436 48.12 3.74 2.83
C ASN A 436 48.65 4.33 4.15
N ASN A 437 48.30 3.68 5.29
CA ASN A 437 48.77 4.12 6.59
C ASN A 437 50.29 3.95 6.77
N ALA A 438 50.87 2.81 6.34
CA ALA A 438 52.33 2.60 6.35
C ALA A 438 53.07 3.56 5.40
N SER A 439 52.47 3.93 4.28
CA SER A 439 53.04 4.93 3.35
C SER A 439 53.01 6.34 3.93
N GLN A 440 52.00 6.72 4.71
CA GLN A 440 51.91 7.99 5.42
C GLN A 440 52.89 8.11 6.57
N ASN A 441 53.22 6.96 7.22
CA ASN A 441 54.16 6.89 8.32
C ASN A 441 55.62 6.70 7.85
N GLU A 442 55.95 6.77 6.54
CA GLU A 442 57.25 6.58 5.95
C GLU A 442 57.87 5.18 6.13
N GLU A 443 57.08 4.17 6.51
CA GLU A 443 57.48 2.78 6.70
C GLU A 443 57.52 1.99 5.39
N TYR A 444 58.42 2.39 4.48
CA TYR A 444 58.46 1.89 3.08
C TYR A 444 58.75 0.39 2.95
N LYS A 445 59.50 -0.24 3.91
CA LYS A 445 59.70 -1.69 3.88
C LYS A 445 58.43 -2.47 4.15
N GLU A 446 57.67 -2.07 5.17
CA GLU A 446 56.41 -2.70 5.53
C GLU A 446 55.35 -2.50 4.44
N ALA A 447 55.25 -1.30 3.84
CA ALA A 447 54.41 -1.01 2.71
C ALA A 447 54.73 -1.89 1.47
N ALA A 448 56.01 -2.20 1.20
CA ALA A 448 56.44 -3.07 0.11
C ALA A 448 56.05 -4.54 0.35
N ASP A 449 56.20 -5.07 1.58
CA ASP A 449 55.77 -6.42 1.92
C ASP A 449 54.26 -6.59 1.87
N LEU A 450 53.49 -5.61 2.37
CA LEU A 450 52.03 -5.61 2.30
C LEU A 450 51.56 -5.52 0.83
N LYS A 451 52.21 -4.75 -0.02
CA LYS A 451 51.93 -4.63 -1.45
C LYS A 451 52.14 -5.97 -2.18
N THR A 452 53.16 -6.74 -1.80
CA THR A 452 53.44 -8.05 -2.37
C THR A 452 52.33 -9.04 -1.99
N LYS A 453 51.88 -9.05 -0.71
CA LYS A 453 50.72 -9.83 -0.26
C LYS A 453 49.43 -9.44 -0.97
N LEU A 454 49.17 -8.13 -1.13
CA LEU A 454 48.04 -7.60 -1.85
C LEU A 454 47.99 -8.11 -3.32
N LEU A 455 49.14 -8.09 -4.01
CA LEU A 455 49.25 -8.57 -5.39
C LEU A 455 48.94 -10.09 -5.51
N GLN A 456 49.43 -10.86 -4.54
CA GLN A 456 49.14 -12.33 -4.49
C GLN A 456 47.67 -12.58 -4.22
N LEU A 457 47.06 -11.87 -3.27
CA LEU A 457 45.66 -11.99 -2.90
C LEU A 457 44.74 -11.53 -4.05
N LYS A 458 45.08 -10.40 -4.71
CA LYS A 458 44.36 -9.93 -5.94
C LYS A 458 44.45 -10.95 -7.07
N LYS A 459 45.57 -11.65 -7.27
CA LYS A 459 45.72 -12.73 -8.25
C LYS A 459 44.82 -13.92 -7.89
N GLN A 460 44.75 -14.30 -6.62
CA GLN A 460 43.86 -15.39 -6.16
C GLN A 460 42.40 -14.99 -6.26
N TYR A 461 42.03 -13.80 -5.85
CA TYR A 461 40.69 -13.21 -6.00
C TYR A 461 40.24 -13.15 -7.46
N ASN A 462 41.08 -12.64 -8.38
CA ASN A 462 40.80 -12.59 -9.78
C ASN A 462 40.66 -13.98 -10.43
N LYS A 463 41.46 -14.98 -9.96
CA LYS A 463 41.36 -16.36 -10.43
C LYS A 463 40.09 -17.06 -9.93
N ALA A 464 39.68 -16.78 -8.69
CA ALA A 464 38.43 -17.25 -8.09
C ALA A 464 37.21 -16.54 -8.75
N ASN A 465 37.32 -15.24 -8.97
CA ASN A 465 36.27 -14.43 -9.59
C ASN A 465 36.08 -14.76 -11.10
N LYS A 466 37.14 -15.05 -11.85
CA LYS A 466 37.05 -15.59 -13.23
C LYS A 466 36.41 -16.96 -13.32
N LYS A 467 36.40 -17.76 -12.23
CA LYS A 467 35.70 -19.04 -12.12
C LYS A 467 34.23 -18.87 -11.66
N ARG A 468 33.74 -17.66 -11.52
CA ARG A 468 32.31 -17.42 -11.21
C ARG A 468 31.47 -18.01 -12.34
N LYS A 469 30.96 -19.24 -12.11
CA LYS A 469 29.90 -19.78 -12.96
C LYS A 469 28.65 -18.93 -12.75
N THR A 470 28.13 -18.38 -13.83
CA THR A 470 26.77 -17.83 -13.83
C THR A 470 25.80 -18.96 -13.49
N PHE A 471 24.93 -18.75 -12.53
CA PHE A 471 24.01 -19.78 -12.07
C PHE A 471 22.66 -19.63 -12.77
N PRO A 472 22.08 -20.71 -13.32
CA PRO A 472 20.77 -20.61 -13.94
C PRO A 472 19.69 -20.37 -12.88
N VAL A 473 18.76 -19.45 -13.20
CA VAL A 473 17.50 -19.33 -12.48
C VAL A 473 16.65 -20.55 -12.82
N THR A 474 16.05 -21.17 -11.82
CA THR A 474 15.21 -22.37 -12.01
C THR A 474 13.73 -22.06 -11.79
N ILE A 475 12.85 -22.95 -12.27
CA ILE A 475 11.41 -22.83 -12.02
C ILE A 475 11.11 -22.84 -10.50
N ASP A 476 11.92 -23.56 -9.73
CA ASP A 476 11.81 -23.61 -8.27
C ASP A 476 12.09 -22.25 -7.62
N ASP A 477 13.07 -21.52 -8.15
CA ASP A 477 13.39 -20.17 -7.67
C ASP A 477 12.25 -19.19 -7.97
N ILE A 478 11.63 -19.29 -9.15
CA ILE A 478 10.45 -18.46 -9.52
C ILE A 478 9.25 -18.80 -8.62
N ALA A 479 9.02 -20.11 -8.40
CA ALA A 479 7.94 -20.53 -7.52
C ALA A 479 8.13 -20.01 -6.08
N LYS A 480 9.38 -20.05 -5.56
CA LYS A 480 9.70 -19.47 -4.25
C LYS A 480 9.50 -17.94 -4.21
N ALA A 481 9.97 -17.22 -5.23
CA ALA A 481 9.75 -15.80 -5.35
C ALA A 481 8.26 -15.45 -5.37
N THR A 482 7.48 -16.16 -6.20
CA THR A 482 6.02 -15.96 -6.25
C THR A 482 5.37 -16.32 -4.90
N SER A 483 5.86 -17.37 -4.23
CA SER A 483 5.40 -17.77 -2.89
C SER A 483 5.65 -16.66 -1.84
N ASN A 484 6.84 -16.04 -1.86
CA ASN A 484 7.17 -14.94 -0.96
C ASN A 484 6.25 -13.74 -1.16
N ILE A 485 5.93 -13.42 -2.40
CA ILE A 485 5.07 -12.27 -2.76
C ILE A 485 3.59 -12.55 -2.41
N THR A 486 3.10 -13.76 -2.69
CA THR A 486 1.67 -14.10 -2.59
C THR A 486 1.28 -14.82 -1.31
N GLY A 487 2.25 -15.35 -0.56
CA GLY A 487 2.01 -16.23 0.59
C GLY A 487 1.55 -17.65 0.24
N ILE A 488 1.46 -18.02 -1.06
CA ILE A 488 1.05 -19.34 -1.51
C ILE A 488 2.27 -20.29 -1.44
N PRO A 489 2.19 -21.48 -0.78
CA PRO A 489 3.32 -22.42 -0.70
C PRO A 489 3.88 -22.79 -2.08
N SER A 490 5.22 -22.72 -2.23
CA SER A 490 5.92 -22.94 -3.51
C SER A 490 5.69 -24.32 -4.10
N GLU A 491 5.48 -25.34 -3.26
CA GLU A 491 5.19 -26.72 -3.68
C GLU A 491 3.87 -26.82 -4.49
N LYS A 492 2.93 -25.88 -4.25
CA LYS A 492 1.65 -25.81 -4.97
C LYS A 492 1.70 -25.01 -6.27
N LEU A 493 2.75 -24.24 -6.47
CA LEU A 493 2.99 -23.47 -7.71
C LEU A 493 3.66 -24.31 -8.81
N GLN A 494 4.11 -25.54 -8.48
CA GLN A 494 4.80 -26.45 -9.40
C GLN A 494 3.87 -27.50 -10.03
N LYS A 495 4.40 -28.29 -10.96
CA LYS A 495 3.73 -29.41 -11.68
C LYS A 495 3.06 -30.47 -10.79
N SER A 496 3.26 -30.44 -9.47
CA SER A 496 2.57 -31.29 -8.49
C SER A 496 1.06 -31.06 -8.40
N GLU A 497 0.55 -29.90 -8.86
CA GLU A 497 -0.88 -29.58 -8.85
C GLU A 497 -1.70 -30.61 -9.63
N GLN A 498 -1.23 -31.08 -10.79
CA GLN A 498 -1.92 -32.12 -11.57
C GLN A 498 -2.04 -33.42 -10.80
N ARG A 499 -0.95 -33.87 -10.11
CA ARG A 499 -0.97 -35.09 -9.29
C ARG A 499 -1.89 -34.94 -8.07
N MET A 500 -1.92 -33.76 -7.47
CA MET A 500 -2.81 -33.46 -6.33
C MET A 500 -4.28 -33.51 -6.79
N LEU A 501 -4.63 -32.90 -7.92
CA LEU A 501 -5.98 -32.91 -8.47
C LEU A 501 -6.44 -34.34 -8.86
N VAL A 502 -5.55 -35.18 -9.42
CA VAL A 502 -5.85 -36.60 -9.73
C VAL A 502 -6.18 -37.37 -8.44
N ASN A 503 -5.46 -37.11 -7.34
CA ASN A 503 -5.63 -37.79 -6.06
C ASN A 503 -6.54 -37.07 -5.08
N LEU A 504 -7.22 -35.97 -5.49
CA LEU A 504 -8.01 -35.09 -4.60
C LEU A 504 -9.06 -35.87 -3.81
N GLU A 505 -9.76 -36.83 -4.42
CA GLU A 505 -10.73 -37.71 -3.75
C GLU A 505 -10.10 -38.48 -2.58
N LYS A 506 -8.93 -39.06 -2.78
CA LYS A 506 -8.22 -39.84 -1.73
C LYS A 506 -7.78 -38.93 -0.60
N HIS A 507 -7.34 -37.69 -0.92
CA HIS A 507 -6.93 -36.71 0.07
C HIS A 507 -8.12 -36.23 0.89
N LEU A 508 -9.23 -35.85 0.26
CA LEU A 508 -10.45 -35.41 0.97
C LEU A 508 -11.05 -36.55 1.80
N GLY A 509 -11.08 -37.78 1.24
CA GLY A 509 -11.64 -38.97 1.91
C GLY A 509 -10.90 -39.40 3.19
N LYS A 510 -9.64 -39.01 3.37
CA LYS A 510 -8.90 -39.25 4.63
C LYS A 510 -9.49 -38.51 5.84
N TYR A 511 -10.03 -37.33 5.59
CA TYR A 511 -10.52 -36.45 6.64
C TYR A 511 -12.03 -36.38 6.72
N LEU A 512 -12.74 -36.63 5.60
CA LEU A 512 -14.18 -36.62 5.53
C LEU A 512 -14.72 -38.05 5.44
N ILE A 513 -15.21 -38.56 6.56
CA ILE A 513 -15.69 -39.94 6.67
C ILE A 513 -17.18 -40.01 6.35
N GLY A 514 -17.58 -40.97 5.50
CA GLY A 514 -18.97 -41.28 5.22
C GLY A 514 -19.67 -40.43 4.17
N GLN A 515 -18.95 -39.51 3.50
CA GLN A 515 -19.51 -38.59 2.51
C GLN A 515 -18.89 -38.79 1.11
N ASN A 516 -18.69 -40.02 0.68
CA ASN A 516 -17.97 -40.33 -0.57
C ASN A 516 -18.60 -39.66 -1.78
N ASP A 517 -19.94 -39.64 -1.90
CA ASP A 517 -20.64 -39.02 -3.03
C ASP A 517 -20.37 -37.51 -3.11
N ALA A 518 -20.34 -36.85 -1.94
CA ALA A 518 -20.01 -35.42 -1.84
C ALA A 518 -18.56 -35.14 -2.29
N VAL A 519 -17.62 -35.97 -1.81
CA VAL A 519 -16.19 -35.85 -2.16
C VAL A 519 -15.97 -36.02 -3.66
N VAL A 520 -16.59 -37.06 -4.28
CA VAL A 520 -16.47 -37.31 -5.71
C VAL A 520 -17.03 -36.17 -6.55
N LYS A 521 -18.24 -35.66 -6.21
CA LYS A 521 -18.86 -34.55 -6.95
C LYS A 521 -18.01 -33.28 -6.87
N VAL A 522 -17.54 -32.93 -5.68
CA VAL A 522 -16.67 -31.74 -5.48
C VAL A 522 -15.35 -31.90 -6.25
N ALA A 523 -14.69 -33.05 -6.12
CA ALA A 523 -13.42 -33.30 -6.81
C ALA A 523 -13.57 -33.22 -8.34
N ASN A 524 -14.67 -33.75 -8.92
CA ASN A 524 -14.92 -33.70 -10.34
C ASN A 524 -15.17 -32.26 -10.85
N SER A 525 -15.96 -31.45 -10.13
CA SER A 525 -16.19 -30.06 -10.51
C SER A 525 -14.90 -29.24 -10.46
N ILE A 526 -14.07 -29.43 -9.45
CA ILE A 526 -12.77 -28.75 -9.32
C ILE A 526 -11.81 -29.18 -10.43
N ARG A 527 -11.76 -30.46 -10.76
CA ARG A 527 -10.95 -30.97 -11.89
C ARG A 527 -11.39 -30.35 -13.21
N LEU A 528 -12.71 -30.27 -13.47
CA LEU A 528 -13.25 -29.65 -14.68
C LEU A 528 -12.84 -28.18 -14.79
N SER A 529 -13.00 -27.44 -13.74
CA SER A 529 -12.59 -26.02 -13.70
C SER A 529 -11.09 -25.83 -13.91
N ARG A 530 -10.26 -26.68 -13.31
CA ARG A 530 -8.78 -26.61 -13.43
C ARG A 530 -8.22 -27.18 -14.73
N SER A 531 -9.02 -27.92 -15.49
CA SER A 531 -8.57 -28.44 -16.79
C SER A 531 -8.43 -27.37 -17.87
N GLY A 532 -8.94 -26.15 -17.63
CA GLY A 532 -8.94 -25.05 -18.60
C GLY A 532 -10.06 -25.12 -19.64
N ILE A 533 -10.98 -26.12 -19.54
CA ILE A 533 -12.12 -26.29 -20.44
C ILE A 533 -13.32 -25.44 -19.97
N ALA A 534 -13.42 -25.18 -18.65
CA ALA A 534 -14.49 -24.39 -18.08
C ALA A 534 -14.34 -22.89 -18.37
N ASN A 535 -15.44 -22.15 -18.27
CA ASN A 535 -15.43 -20.71 -18.46
C ASN A 535 -14.56 -20.02 -17.40
N SER A 536 -13.54 -19.29 -17.84
CA SER A 536 -12.56 -18.60 -16.97
C SER A 536 -13.12 -17.43 -16.17
N SER A 537 -14.33 -16.97 -16.48
CA SER A 537 -14.98 -15.85 -15.76
C SER A 537 -15.78 -16.28 -14.52
N ARG A 538 -15.80 -17.57 -14.15
CA ARG A 538 -16.54 -18.08 -12.99
C ARG A 538 -15.60 -18.50 -11.87
N PRO A 539 -16.10 -18.57 -10.60
CA PRO A 539 -15.36 -19.19 -9.52
C PRO A 539 -14.86 -20.60 -9.85
N MET A 540 -13.76 -21.03 -9.20
CA MET A 540 -13.15 -22.35 -9.41
C MET A 540 -14.09 -23.52 -9.10
N GLY A 541 -15.10 -23.28 -8.27
CA GLY A 541 -16.18 -24.22 -7.94
C GLY A 541 -17.24 -23.52 -7.11
N SER A 542 -18.49 -23.90 -7.34
CA SER A 542 -19.64 -23.32 -6.66
C SER A 542 -20.58 -24.45 -6.21
N PHE A 543 -20.81 -24.53 -4.89
CA PHE A 543 -21.52 -25.67 -4.29
C PHE A 543 -22.57 -25.24 -3.31
N ILE A 544 -23.70 -25.96 -3.25
CA ILE A 544 -24.67 -25.89 -2.18
C ILE A 544 -24.60 -27.20 -1.39
N PHE A 545 -24.26 -27.13 -0.10
CA PHE A 545 -24.21 -28.26 0.82
C PHE A 545 -25.45 -28.29 1.68
N MET A 546 -26.29 -29.29 1.48
CA MET A 546 -27.54 -29.49 2.20
C MET A 546 -27.45 -30.71 3.14
N GLY A 547 -28.16 -30.70 4.23
CA GLY A 547 -28.22 -31.85 5.12
C GLY A 547 -28.30 -31.48 6.59
N PRO A 548 -28.44 -32.45 7.48
CA PRO A 548 -28.59 -32.22 8.92
C PRO A 548 -27.35 -31.63 9.55
N THR A 549 -27.48 -31.12 10.75
CA THR A 549 -26.33 -30.53 11.49
C THR A 549 -25.35 -31.64 11.90
N GLY A 550 -24.08 -31.38 11.85
CA GLY A 550 -23.03 -32.27 12.36
C GLY A 550 -22.66 -33.44 11.44
N VAL A 551 -22.97 -33.39 10.12
CA VAL A 551 -22.63 -34.42 9.14
C VAL A 551 -21.31 -34.12 8.36
N GLY A 552 -20.70 -32.95 8.57
CA GLY A 552 -19.41 -32.58 7.98
C GLY A 552 -19.44 -31.54 6.88
N LYS A 553 -20.54 -30.76 6.69
CA LYS A 553 -20.64 -29.68 5.68
C LYS A 553 -19.51 -28.63 5.81
N THR A 554 -19.39 -28.02 6.97
CA THR A 554 -18.35 -27.03 7.26
C THR A 554 -16.94 -27.65 7.29
N GLU A 555 -16.81 -28.93 7.67
CA GLU A 555 -15.55 -29.65 7.69
C GLU A 555 -15.02 -29.88 6.27
N LEU A 556 -15.89 -30.24 5.30
CA LEU A 556 -15.47 -30.36 3.90
C LEU A 556 -14.91 -29.03 3.36
N ALA A 557 -15.55 -27.91 3.70
CA ALA A 557 -15.04 -26.58 3.32
C ALA A 557 -13.63 -26.29 3.91
N ARG A 558 -13.43 -26.68 5.18
CA ARG A 558 -12.12 -26.53 5.86
C ARG A 558 -11.03 -27.40 5.23
N VAL A 559 -11.38 -28.67 4.96
CA VAL A 559 -10.46 -29.62 4.32
C VAL A 559 -10.11 -29.16 2.90
N LEU A 560 -11.08 -28.64 2.13
CA LEU A 560 -10.84 -28.05 0.83
C LEU A 560 -9.86 -26.85 0.89
N ALA A 561 -10.05 -25.94 1.85
CA ALA A 561 -9.12 -24.83 2.04
C ALA A 561 -7.69 -25.31 2.31
N ARG A 562 -7.53 -26.31 3.18
CA ARG A 562 -6.22 -26.87 3.52
C ARG A 562 -5.60 -27.63 2.33
N GLU A 563 -6.35 -28.53 1.68
CA GLU A 563 -5.81 -29.40 0.61
C GLU A 563 -5.55 -28.62 -0.69
N ILE A 564 -6.43 -27.68 -1.08
CA ILE A 564 -6.30 -26.93 -2.34
C ILE A 564 -5.43 -25.68 -2.16
N PHE A 565 -5.65 -24.91 -1.08
CA PHE A 565 -5.01 -23.62 -0.87
C PHE A 565 -3.91 -23.61 0.21
N GLY A 566 -3.69 -24.71 0.93
CA GLY A 566 -2.51 -24.94 1.77
C GLY A 566 -2.68 -24.63 3.24
N SER A 567 -3.62 -23.78 3.64
CA SER A 567 -3.88 -23.44 5.04
C SER A 567 -5.37 -23.48 5.35
N ASN A 568 -5.69 -23.73 6.62
CA ASN A 568 -7.04 -23.53 7.13
C ASN A 568 -7.42 -22.04 7.17
N ASP A 569 -6.45 -21.13 7.22
CA ASP A 569 -6.67 -19.69 7.22
C ASP A 569 -7.23 -19.19 5.88
N ASN A 570 -7.08 -19.98 4.81
CA ASN A 570 -7.69 -19.71 3.50
C ASN A 570 -9.19 -20.08 3.44
N LEU A 571 -9.84 -20.25 4.59
CA LEU A 571 -11.28 -20.39 4.71
C LEU A 571 -11.90 -19.07 5.20
N VAL A 572 -12.55 -18.35 4.29
CA VAL A 572 -13.34 -17.16 4.59
C VAL A 572 -14.75 -17.61 4.98
N LYS A 573 -15.01 -17.75 6.27
CA LYS A 573 -16.34 -18.10 6.79
C LYS A 573 -17.16 -16.83 7.07
N ILE A 574 -18.41 -16.82 6.57
CA ILE A 574 -19.40 -15.78 6.78
C ILE A 574 -20.67 -16.43 7.31
N ASP A 575 -21.10 -16.06 8.51
CA ASP A 575 -22.32 -16.53 9.11
C ASP A 575 -23.50 -15.68 8.63
N MET A 576 -24.43 -16.28 7.90
CA MET A 576 -25.55 -15.55 7.30
C MET A 576 -26.59 -15.10 8.34
N SER A 577 -26.54 -15.58 9.56
CA SER A 577 -27.38 -15.06 10.65
C SER A 577 -27.08 -13.60 11.00
N GLU A 578 -25.87 -13.11 10.72
CA GLU A 578 -25.47 -11.70 10.89
C GLU A 578 -26.02 -10.79 9.77
N PHE A 579 -26.56 -11.38 8.70
CA PHE A 579 -26.99 -10.70 7.47
C PHE A 579 -28.48 -10.93 7.17
N SER A 580 -29.30 -11.01 8.22
CA SER A 580 -30.75 -11.21 8.14
C SER A 580 -31.52 -9.95 7.75
N GLU A 581 -30.92 -8.75 7.85
CA GLU A 581 -31.56 -7.47 7.57
C GLU A 581 -31.01 -6.84 6.29
N LYS A 582 -31.85 -6.07 5.57
CA LYS A 582 -31.51 -5.49 4.27
C LYS A 582 -30.26 -4.60 4.30
N HIS A 583 -30.09 -3.82 5.35
CA HIS A 583 -28.94 -2.91 5.48
C HIS A 583 -27.63 -3.61 5.89
N THR A 584 -27.70 -4.83 6.39
CA THR A 584 -26.48 -5.58 6.74
C THR A 584 -25.79 -6.16 5.50
N ALA A 585 -26.51 -6.35 4.37
CA ALA A 585 -25.91 -6.82 3.12
C ALA A 585 -24.81 -5.87 2.58
N SER A 586 -24.95 -4.55 2.82
CA SER A 586 -23.93 -3.57 2.45
C SER A 586 -22.61 -3.75 3.22
N ARG A 587 -22.62 -4.36 4.41
CA ARG A 587 -21.39 -4.67 5.16
C ARG A 587 -20.52 -5.73 4.48
N LEU A 588 -21.09 -6.56 3.58
CA LEU A 588 -20.31 -7.53 2.81
C LEU A 588 -19.45 -6.87 1.75
N ILE A 589 -19.97 -5.85 1.08
CA ILE A 589 -19.34 -5.17 -0.06
C ILE A 589 -18.80 -3.77 0.27
N GLY A 590 -19.13 -3.22 1.46
CA GLY A 590 -18.83 -1.85 1.87
C GLY A 590 -20.02 -0.90 1.67
N ALA A 591 -20.07 0.18 2.46
CA ALA A 591 -21.12 1.19 2.37
C ALA A 591 -20.94 2.04 1.10
N PRO A 592 -22.06 2.45 0.43
CA PRO A 592 -21.99 3.39 -0.67
C PRO A 592 -21.47 4.76 -0.23
N ALA A 593 -20.94 5.54 -1.19
CA ALA A 593 -20.48 6.90 -0.94
C ALA A 593 -21.56 7.78 -0.28
N GLY A 594 -21.19 8.44 0.82
CA GLY A 594 -22.09 9.31 1.60
C GLY A 594 -22.78 8.64 2.81
N TYR A 595 -22.56 7.36 3.06
CA TYR A 595 -23.04 6.67 4.26
C TYR A 595 -21.92 6.48 5.29
N ILE A 596 -22.28 6.43 6.58
CA ILE A 596 -21.35 6.15 7.68
C ILE A 596 -20.72 4.76 7.46
N GLY A 597 -19.36 4.66 7.51
CA GLY A 597 -18.64 3.43 7.23
C GLY A 597 -18.18 3.25 5.78
N TYR A 598 -18.21 4.30 4.96
CA TYR A 598 -17.68 4.28 3.59
C TYR A 598 -16.18 3.96 3.53
N ASP A 599 -15.40 4.44 4.50
CA ASP A 599 -13.96 4.17 4.62
C ASP A 599 -13.67 2.76 5.18
N ASP A 600 -14.66 2.15 5.86
CA ASP A 600 -14.59 0.76 6.30
C ASP A 600 -14.89 -0.14 5.10
N GLY A 601 -13.89 -0.85 4.58
CA GLY A 601 -14.05 -1.78 3.46
C GLY A 601 -15.07 -2.88 3.73
N GLY A 602 -15.55 -3.56 2.68
CA GLY A 602 -16.50 -4.64 2.80
C GLY A 602 -15.87 -5.91 3.44
N GLN A 603 -16.56 -6.53 4.39
CA GLN A 603 -16.06 -7.71 5.11
C GLN A 603 -15.67 -8.87 4.18
N LEU A 604 -16.42 -9.10 3.10
CA LEU A 604 -16.13 -10.12 2.10
C LEU A 604 -15.08 -9.62 1.10
N THR A 605 -15.32 -8.45 0.51
CA THR A 605 -14.49 -7.91 -0.57
C THR A 605 -13.05 -7.65 -0.14
N ASP A 606 -12.82 -7.12 1.05
CA ASP A 606 -11.47 -6.88 1.57
C ASP A 606 -10.72 -8.17 1.92
N LYS A 607 -11.43 -9.18 2.47
CA LYS A 607 -10.81 -10.49 2.74
C LYS A 607 -10.36 -11.15 1.44
N ILE A 608 -11.21 -11.17 0.40
CA ILE A 608 -10.87 -11.78 -0.89
C ILE A 608 -9.79 -11.02 -1.63
N ARG A 609 -9.77 -9.68 -1.56
CA ARG A 609 -8.70 -8.89 -2.14
C ARG A 609 -7.33 -9.21 -1.52
N ARG A 610 -7.29 -9.47 -0.20
CA ARG A 610 -6.07 -9.89 0.51
C ARG A 610 -5.74 -11.36 0.31
N GLN A 611 -6.75 -12.22 0.15
CA GLN A 611 -6.63 -13.66 0.02
C GLN A 611 -7.45 -14.18 -1.17
N PRO A 612 -7.03 -13.92 -2.42
CA PRO A 612 -7.80 -14.30 -3.62
C PRO A 612 -7.89 -15.81 -3.82
N TYR A 613 -7.02 -16.61 -3.19
CA TYR A 613 -7.03 -18.08 -3.21
C TYR A 613 -7.64 -18.60 -1.92
N SER A 614 -8.97 -18.66 -1.85
CA SER A 614 -9.68 -19.04 -0.63
C SER A 614 -10.96 -19.83 -0.92
N VAL A 615 -11.43 -20.53 0.10
CA VAL A 615 -12.79 -21.09 0.14
C VAL A 615 -13.69 -20.08 0.83
N VAL A 616 -14.70 -19.59 0.14
CA VAL A 616 -15.72 -18.70 0.69
C VAL A 616 -16.91 -19.54 1.13
N LEU A 617 -17.15 -19.59 2.43
CA LEU A 617 -18.25 -20.35 3.03
C LEU A 617 -19.31 -19.40 3.57
N PHE A 618 -20.48 -19.40 2.93
CA PHE A 618 -21.68 -18.77 3.44
C PHE A 618 -22.45 -19.81 4.26
N ASP A 619 -22.38 -19.71 5.59
CA ASP A 619 -22.95 -20.68 6.52
C ASP A 619 -24.40 -20.28 6.88
N GLU A 620 -25.32 -21.25 6.85
CA GLU A 620 -26.76 -21.10 7.14
C GLU A 620 -27.46 -20.08 6.22
N ILE A 621 -27.37 -20.28 4.90
CA ILE A 621 -27.92 -19.35 3.88
C ILE A 621 -29.41 -19.06 4.04
N GLU A 622 -30.18 -20.00 4.64
CA GLU A 622 -31.60 -19.83 4.95
C GLU A 622 -31.92 -18.68 5.91
N LYS A 623 -30.92 -18.15 6.59
CA LYS A 623 -31.07 -16.99 7.48
C LYS A 623 -30.78 -15.66 6.79
N ALA A 624 -30.23 -15.70 5.59
CA ALA A 624 -29.83 -14.52 4.85
C ALA A 624 -31.01 -13.71 4.32
N HIS A 625 -30.85 -12.38 4.29
CA HIS A 625 -31.84 -11.53 3.59
C HIS A 625 -31.79 -11.78 2.07
N PRO A 626 -32.94 -11.77 1.34
CA PRO A 626 -32.99 -12.02 -0.10
C PRO A 626 -32.11 -11.12 -0.97
N SER A 627 -31.75 -9.92 -0.52
CA SER A 627 -30.85 -9.02 -1.25
C SER A 627 -29.46 -9.63 -1.48
N ILE A 628 -29.04 -10.61 -0.68
CA ILE A 628 -27.75 -11.31 -0.84
C ILE A 628 -27.76 -12.19 -2.09
N PHE A 629 -28.92 -12.68 -2.52
CA PHE A 629 -29.04 -13.50 -3.72
C PHE A 629 -28.62 -12.75 -4.99
N HIS A 630 -28.90 -11.44 -5.08
CA HIS A 630 -28.42 -10.62 -6.20
C HIS A 630 -26.89 -10.49 -6.24
N LEU A 631 -26.27 -10.40 -5.06
CA LEU A 631 -24.81 -10.35 -4.96
C LEU A 631 -24.19 -11.70 -5.34
N LEU A 632 -24.79 -12.81 -4.91
CA LEU A 632 -24.38 -14.15 -5.30
C LEU A 632 -24.55 -14.42 -6.80
N LEU A 633 -25.62 -13.90 -7.44
CA LEU A 633 -25.82 -13.98 -8.89
C LEU A 633 -24.65 -13.34 -9.63
N GLN A 634 -24.29 -12.09 -9.29
CA GLN A 634 -23.16 -11.39 -9.89
C GLN A 634 -21.86 -12.18 -9.69
N LEU A 635 -21.61 -12.66 -8.47
CA LEU A 635 -20.41 -13.44 -8.14
C LEU A 635 -20.29 -14.72 -8.98
N LEU A 636 -21.39 -15.46 -9.15
CA LEU A 636 -21.39 -16.74 -9.86
C LEU A 636 -21.42 -16.59 -11.40
N GLU A 637 -21.87 -15.45 -11.92
CA GLU A 637 -21.97 -15.18 -13.35
C GLU A 637 -20.71 -14.55 -13.90
N ASP A 638 -20.30 -13.43 -13.28
CA ASP A 638 -19.18 -12.59 -13.71
C ASP A 638 -17.86 -12.96 -13.01
N GLY A 639 -17.90 -13.76 -11.92
CA GLY A 639 -16.74 -14.06 -11.09
C GLY A 639 -16.15 -12.84 -10.39
N THR A 640 -16.85 -11.70 -10.37
CA THR A 640 -16.39 -10.44 -9.77
C THR A 640 -17.52 -9.76 -9.01
N ILE A 641 -17.16 -9.01 -7.98
CA ILE A 641 -18.09 -8.14 -7.23
C ILE A 641 -17.50 -6.73 -7.20
N THR A 642 -18.35 -5.73 -7.45
CA THR A 642 -17.97 -4.32 -7.27
C THR A 642 -18.19 -3.92 -5.82
N ASP A 643 -17.15 -3.44 -5.14
CA ASP A 643 -17.25 -2.97 -3.75
C ASP A 643 -17.92 -1.58 -3.65
N GLY A 644 -18.22 -1.14 -2.43
CA GLY A 644 -18.85 0.17 -2.18
C GLY A 644 -18.00 1.37 -2.64
N GLN A 645 -16.72 1.17 -2.91
CA GLN A 645 -15.80 2.19 -3.43
C GLN A 645 -15.67 2.13 -4.97
N GLY A 646 -16.43 1.26 -5.64
CA GLY A 646 -16.41 1.10 -7.10
C GLY A 646 -15.28 0.23 -7.64
N ARG A 647 -14.53 -0.48 -6.78
CA ARG A 647 -13.44 -1.37 -7.19
C ARG A 647 -13.99 -2.76 -7.48
N SER A 648 -13.52 -3.39 -8.56
CA SER A 648 -13.85 -4.77 -8.91
C SER A 648 -12.97 -5.74 -8.12
N VAL A 649 -13.57 -6.70 -7.42
CA VAL A 649 -12.90 -7.76 -6.66
C VAL A 649 -13.10 -9.09 -7.38
N ASP A 650 -12.01 -9.78 -7.70
CA ASP A 650 -11.97 -11.03 -8.49
C ASP A 650 -12.16 -12.26 -7.58
N PHE A 651 -13.19 -13.07 -7.86
CA PHE A 651 -13.51 -14.33 -7.20
C PHE A 651 -13.22 -15.56 -8.08
N THR A 652 -12.64 -15.40 -9.25
CA THR A 652 -12.40 -16.53 -10.20
C THR A 652 -11.49 -17.61 -9.61
N ASN A 653 -10.65 -17.24 -8.63
CA ASN A 653 -9.75 -18.18 -7.95
C ASN A 653 -10.30 -18.69 -6.61
N THR A 654 -11.57 -18.43 -6.30
CA THR A 654 -12.22 -18.90 -5.06
C THR A 654 -13.08 -20.14 -5.31
N ILE A 655 -13.34 -20.90 -4.25
CA ILE A 655 -14.37 -21.93 -4.21
C ILE A 655 -15.49 -21.37 -3.32
N VAL A 656 -16.68 -21.25 -3.89
CA VAL A 656 -17.86 -20.71 -3.22
C VAL A 656 -18.74 -21.86 -2.70
N ILE A 657 -19.03 -21.86 -1.41
CA ILE A 657 -19.82 -22.89 -0.75
C ILE A 657 -20.93 -22.22 0.05
N LEU A 658 -22.16 -22.63 -0.18
CA LEU A 658 -23.31 -22.31 0.66
C LEU A 658 -23.67 -23.53 1.50
N THR A 659 -23.90 -23.37 2.80
CA THR A 659 -24.48 -24.44 3.61
C THR A 659 -25.91 -24.12 3.94
N SER A 660 -26.75 -25.16 3.97
CA SER A 660 -28.15 -25.04 4.38
C SER A 660 -28.59 -26.23 5.21
N ASN A 661 -29.54 -25.96 6.12
CA ASN A 661 -30.26 -26.97 6.91
C ASN A 661 -31.73 -27.12 6.43
N LEU A 662 -32.08 -26.57 5.25
CA LEU A 662 -33.43 -26.76 4.67
C LEU A 662 -33.74 -28.24 4.50
N GLY A 663 -34.95 -28.65 4.83
CA GLY A 663 -35.37 -30.06 4.87
C GLY A 663 -34.82 -30.83 6.06
N ALA A 664 -34.22 -30.20 7.08
CA ALA A 664 -33.63 -30.90 8.24
C ALA A 664 -34.62 -31.77 9.03
N GLU A 665 -35.90 -31.38 9.10
CA GLU A 665 -36.92 -32.16 9.79
C GLU A 665 -37.18 -33.53 9.12
N ALA A 666 -37.24 -33.58 7.80
CA ALA A 666 -37.34 -34.82 7.05
C ALA A 666 -36.11 -35.71 7.27
N MET A 667 -34.93 -35.10 7.41
CA MET A 667 -33.66 -35.79 7.56
C MET A 667 -33.36 -36.31 8.96
N GLN A 668 -34.15 -35.92 9.99
CA GLN A 668 -33.99 -36.47 11.37
C GLN A 668 -34.25 -37.98 11.40
N LYS A 669 -35.25 -38.47 10.64
CA LYS A 669 -35.54 -39.92 10.54
C LYS A 669 -34.37 -40.71 9.93
N GLU A 670 -33.64 -40.11 8.99
CA GLU A 670 -32.45 -40.70 8.38
C GLU A 670 -31.32 -40.86 9.41
N SER A 671 -31.14 -39.86 10.29
CA SER A 671 -30.12 -39.90 11.35
C SER A 671 -30.40 -41.06 12.36
N GLU A 672 -31.64 -41.34 12.63
CA GLU A 672 -32.03 -42.45 13.51
C GLU A 672 -31.74 -43.80 12.84
N LEU A 673 -32.12 -43.98 11.58
CA LEU A 673 -31.86 -45.19 10.80
C LEU A 673 -30.35 -45.42 10.62
N GLY A 674 -29.58 -44.42 10.28
CA GLY A 674 -28.13 -44.52 10.10
C GLY A 674 -27.39 -45.00 11.34
N PHE A 675 -27.85 -44.61 12.53
CA PHE A 675 -27.28 -45.07 13.80
C PHE A 675 -27.65 -46.55 14.12
N MET A 676 -28.77 -47.04 13.62
CA MET A 676 -29.30 -48.39 13.89
C MET A 676 -28.93 -49.46 12.84
N ILE A 677 -28.25 -49.11 11.75
CA ILE A 677 -27.91 -50.06 10.70
C ILE A 677 -27.09 -51.22 11.27
N ALA A 678 -27.62 -52.41 11.19
CA ALA A 678 -26.97 -53.69 11.57
C ALA A 678 -26.76 -54.62 10.38
N ASN A 679 -27.64 -54.61 9.36
CA ASN A 679 -27.71 -55.58 8.26
C ASN A 679 -27.77 -54.93 6.86
N ALA A 680 -27.57 -55.69 5.82
CA ALA A 680 -27.63 -55.25 4.41
C ALA A 680 -29.04 -54.75 3.99
N LYS A 681 -30.10 -55.27 4.60
CA LYS A 681 -31.51 -54.87 4.37
C LYS A 681 -31.76 -53.46 4.91
N ASP A 682 -31.26 -53.18 6.11
CA ASP A 682 -31.34 -51.88 6.76
C ASP A 682 -30.61 -50.80 5.94
N ARG A 683 -29.50 -51.19 5.27
CA ARG A 683 -28.75 -50.29 4.45
C ARG A 683 -29.47 -49.91 3.15
N ARG A 684 -30.22 -50.79 2.52
CA ARG A 684 -31.07 -50.46 1.35
C ARG A 684 -32.17 -49.48 1.74
N GLN A 685 -32.82 -49.73 2.86
CA GLN A 685 -33.82 -48.83 3.40
C GLN A 685 -33.25 -47.45 3.74
N PHE A 686 -32.03 -47.38 4.25
CA PHE A 686 -31.33 -46.13 4.51
C PHE A 686 -31.02 -45.35 3.22
N ASP A 687 -30.56 -46.02 2.17
CA ASP A 687 -30.29 -45.42 0.85
C ASP A 687 -31.60 -44.89 0.19
N ASP A 688 -32.71 -45.59 0.33
CA ASP A 688 -34.03 -45.15 -0.19
C ASP A 688 -34.56 -43.93 0.57
N VAL A 689 -34.45 -43.92 1.90
CA VAL A 689 -34.79 -42.76 2.73
C VAL A 689 -33.91 -41.56 2.40
N HIS A 690 -32.61 -41.79 2.15
CA HIS A 690 -31.72 -40.70 1.75
C HIS A 690 -32.14 -40.06 0.42
N LYS A 691 -32.49 -40.85 -0.59
CA LYS A 691 -32.97 -40.34 -1.88
C LYS A 691 -34.24 -39.49 -1.70
N HIS A 692 -35.22 -39.99 -0.97
CA HIS A 692 -36.44 -39.25 -0.69
C HIS A 692 -36.17 -37.92 0.06
N ASN A 693 -35.30 -37.96 1.06
CA ASN A 693 -34.90 -36.78 1.79
C ASN A 693 -34.11 -35.77 0.92
N ALA A 694 -33.31 -36.26 -0.02
CA ALA A 694 -32.59 -35.41 -0.97
C ALA A 694 -33.57 -34.67 -1.90
N GLU A 695 -34.62 -35.37 -2.36
CA GLU A 695 -35.70 -34.76 -3.18
C GLU A 695 -36.49 -33.72 -2.38
N ALA A 696 -36.84 -34.02 -1.13
CA ALA A 696 -37.54 -33.08 -0.26
C ALA A 696 -36.70 -31.85 0.08
N ALA A 697 -35.39 -32.03 0.31
CA ALA A 697 -34.47 -30.94 0.55
C ALA A 697 -34.33 -30.07 -0.71
N ARG A 698 -34.29 -30.69 -1.90
CA ARG A 698 -34.25 -29.97 -3.16
C ARG A 698 -35.50 -29.11 -3.38
N ALA A 699 -36.68 -29.69 -3.11
CA ALA A 699 -37.94 -28.95 -3.22
C ALA A 699 -37.98 -27.74 -2.26
N ALA A 700 -37.51 -27.91 -1.02
CA ALA A 700 -37.41 -26.81 -0.05
C ALA A 700 -36.40 -25.72 -0.49
N LEU A 701 -35.34 -26.10 -1.20
CA LEU A 701 -34.38 -25.14 -1.76
C LEU A 701 -34.98 -24.37 -2.94
N ASP A 702 -35.73 -25.06 -3.82
CA ASP A 702 -36.38 -24.48 -4.99
C ASP A 702 -37.49 -23.47 -4.57
N GLU A 703 -38.12 -23.68 -3.40
CA GLU A 703 -39.07 -22.74 -2.81
C GLU A 703 -38.35 -21.51 -2.17
N PHE A 704 -37.19 -21.71 -1.56
CA PHE A 704 -36.47 -20.70 -0.81
C PHE A 704 -35.64 -19.75 -1.72
N MET A 705 -35.04 -20.29 -2.76
CA MET A 705 -34.04 -19.58 -3.58
C MET A 705 -34.51 -19.46 -5.02
N PRO A 706 -34.30 -18.31 -5.69
CA PRO A 706 -34.65 -18.14 -7.11
C PRO A 706 -34.02 -19.23 -7.99
N PRO A 707 -34.81 -19.82 -8.91
CA PRO A 707 -34.32 -20.89 -9.81
C PRO A 707 -33.08 -20.44 -10.64
N GLU A 708 -33.04 -19.15 -10.99
CA GLU A 708 -31.94 -18.55 -11.70
C GLU A 708 -30.60 -18.70 -10.93
N LEU A 709 -30.61 -18.45 -9.65
CA LEU A 709 -29.41 -18.58 -8.78
C LEU A 709 -29.04 -20.06 -8.61
N ILE A 710 -30.02 -20.94 -8.40
CA ILE A 710 -29.81 -22.37 -8.21
C ILE A 710 -29.08 -23.00 -9.44
N ASN A 711 -29.48 -22.60 -10.64
CA ASN A 711 -28.89 -23.09 -11.89
C ASN A 711 -27.47 -22.57 -12.17
N ARG A 712 -26.98 -21.62 -11.40
CA ARG A 712 -25.60 -21.10 -11.54
C ARG A 712 -24.59 -21.91 -10.72
N PHE A 713 -25.04 -22.71 -9.76
CA PHE A 713 -24.16 -23.59 -8.99
C PHE A 713 -23.76 -24.83 -9.81
N ASP A 714 -22.48 -25.23 -9.70
CA ASP A 714 -21.95 -26.41 -10.36
C ASP A 714 -22.55 -27.70 -9.81
N SER A 715 -22.84 -27.76 -8.52
CA SER A 715 -23.44 -28.93 -7.92
C SER A 715 -24.16 -28.63 -6.60
N ILE A 716 -25.30 -29.29 -6.41
CA ILE A 716 -26.02 -29.33 -5.16
C ILE A 716 -25.79 -30.71 -4.52
N ILE A 717 -25.28 -30.70 -3.31
CA ILE A 717 -24.78 -31.88 -2.62
C ILE A 717 -25.54 -32.07 -1.32
N THR A 718 -26.32 -33.16 -1.24
CA THR A 718 -27.02 -33.54 -0.03
C THR A 718 -26.16 -34.50 0.77
N PHE A 719 -25.81 -34.10 2.00
CA PHE A 719 -25.00 -34.88 2.91
C PHE A 719 -25.86 -35.94 3.60
N ARG A 720 -25.31 -37.15 3.68
CA ARG A 720 -26.00 -38.29 4.35
C ARG A 720 -25.84 -38.20 5.87
N ALA A 721 -26.80 -38.74 6.59
CA ALA A 721 -26.64 -39.03 8.00
C ALA A 721 -25.51 -40.07 8.22
N LEU A 722 -24.83 -39.98 9.35
CA LEU A 722 -23.65 -40.81 9.66
C LEU A 722 -24.06 -42.15 10.27
N GLU A 723 -23.55 -43.26 9.70
CA GLU A 723 -23.65 -44.60 10.27
C GLU A 723 -22.76 -44.74 11.52
N ARG A 724 -23.13 -45.66 12.41
CA ARG A 724 -22.38 -45.94 13.66
C ARG A 724 -20.93 -46.34 13.40
N LYS A 725 -20.67 -47.05 12.30
CA LYS A 725 -19.29 -47.41 11.88
C LYS A 725 -18.48 -46.15 11.52
N GLN A 726 -19.10 -45.22 10.84
CA GLN A 726 -18.46 -43.94 10.46
C GLN A 726 -18.19 -43.05 11.67
N ILE A 727 -19.12 -43.01 12.65
CA ILE A 727 -18.92 -42.29 13.90
C ILE A 727 -17.73 -42.87 14.68
N ASN A 728 -17.56 -44.23 14.68
CA ASN A 728 -16.39 -44.86 15.26
C ASN A 728 -15.09 -44.39 14.60
N GLN A 729 -15.05 -44.27 13.27
CA GLN A 729 -13.87 -43.79 12.54
C GLN A 729 -13.59 -42.31 12.82
N ILE A 730 -14.63 -41.48 13.00
CA ILE A 730 -14.50 -40.08 13.39
C ILE A 730 -13.85 -39.92 14.78
N VAL A 731 -14.25 -40.77 15.74
CA VAL A 731 -13.60 -40.80 17.07
C VAL A 731 -12.12 -41.16 16.93
N ASP A 732 -11.77 -42.16 16.07
CA ASP A 732 -10.39 -42.55 15.86
C ASP A 732 -9.57 -41.37 15.27
N LEU A 733 -10.18 -40.59 14.37
CA LEU A 733 -9.54 -39.44 13.76
C LEU A 733 -9.27 -38.33 14.80
N PHE A 734 -10.21 -37.98 15.68
CA PHE A 734 -9.99 -37.02 16.75
C PHE A 734 -8.95 -37.50 17.77
N ILE A 735 -8.97 -38.79 18.10
CA ILE A 735 -7.99 -39.38 19.00
C ILE A 735 -6.59 -39.44 18.37
N SER A 736 -6.50 -39.66 17.04
CA SER A 736 -5.22 -39.61 16.33
C SER A 736 -4.61 -38.20 16.38
N ASP A 737 -5.43 -37.16 16.16
CA ASP A 737 -4.96 -35.76 16.30
C ASP A 737 -4.45 -35.45 17.72
N LEU A 738 -5.15 -35.96 18.74
CA LEU A 738 -4.69 -35.83 20.12
C LEU A 738 -3.41 -36.60 20.37
N LYS A 739 -3.27 -37.83 19.84
CA LYS A 739 -2.03 -38.63 19.93
C LYS A 739 -0.84 -37.90 19.31
N ASP A 740 -1.03 -37.28 18.14
CA ASP A 740 0.04 -36.52 17.47
C ASP A 740 0.45 -35.28 18.30
N ARG A 741 -0.49 -34.61 18.98
CA ARG A 741 -0.18 -33.51 19.89
C ARG A 741 0.58 -33.98 21.13
N LEU A 742 0.21 -35.11 21.72
CA LEU A 742 0.84 -35.68 22.91
C LEU A 742 2.23 -36.25 22.60
N SER A 743 2.40 -36.89 21.43
CA SER A 743 3.69 -37.45 21.01
C SER A 743 4.81 -36.39 20.92
N ARG A 744 4.49 -35.14 20.55
CA ARG A 744 5.42 -33.99 20.58
C ARG A 744 5.93 -33.68 22.00
N LYS A 745 5.18 -34.11 23.04
CA LYS A 745 5.57 -34.00 24.45
C LYS A 745 6.16 -35.30 25.00
N GLY A 746 6.38 -36.31 24.14
CA GLY A 746 6.88 -37.62 24.53
C GLY A 746 5.87 -38.49 25.29
N ILE A 747 4.56 -38.19 25.16
CA ILE A 747 3.48 -38.93 25.85
C ILE A 747 2.72 -39.76 24.85
N SER A 748 2.46 -41.03 25.13
CA SER A 748 1.65 -41.93 24.31
C SER A 748 0.24 -42.09 24.88
N LEU A 749 -0.78 -42.21 23.99
CA LEU A 749 -2.18 -42.36 24.36
C LEU A 749 -2.76 -43.67 23.80
N VAL A 750 -3.39 -44.48 24.63
CA VAL A 750 -4.10 -45.72 24.24
C VAL A 750 -5.55 -45.62 24.70
N LEU A 751 -6.48 -45.79 23.75
CA LEU A 751 -7.92 -45.77 24.03
C LEU A 751 -8.50 -47.17 23.94
N SER A 752 -9.12 -47.63 25.03
CA SER A 752 -9.77 -48.96 25.02
C SER A 752 -11.09 -48.96 24.23
N PRO A 753 -11.47 -50.09 23.62
CA PRO A 753 -12.73 -50.21 22.86
C PRO A 753 -13.97 -49.90 23.73
N SER A 754 -13.92 -50.19 25.04
CA SER A 754 -15.01 -49.91 26.00
C SER A 754 -15.16 -48.41 26.25
N ALA A 755 -14.06 -47.69 26.45
CA ALA A 755 -14.07 -46.23 26.58
C ALA A 755 -14.57 -45.53 25.33
N LYS A 756 -14.17 -46.01 24.15
CA LYS A 756 -14.65 -45.49 22.86
C LYS A 756 -16.18 -45.60 22.71
N LYS A 757 -16.80 -46.75 23.12
CA LYS A 757 -18.25 -46.90 23.09
C LYS A 757 -18.97 -45.86 23.98
N ILE A 758 -18.40 -45.57 25.17
CA ILE A 758 -18.97 -44.57 26.08
C ILE A 758 -18.89 -43.17 25.47
N LEU A 759 -17.75 -42.81 24.86
CA LEU A 759 -17.59 -41.53 24.20
C LEU A 759 -18.62 -41.32 23.09
N ILE A 760 -18.85 -42.34 22.25
CA ILE A 760 -19.86 -42.28 21.17
C ILE A 760 -21.26 -42.11 21.75
N ASN A 761 -21.63 -42.87 22.77
CA ASN A 761 -22.96 -42.78 23.34
C ASN A 761 -23.24 -41.46 24.06
N LYS A 762 -22.20 -40.82 24.66
CA LYS A 762 -22.32 -39.50 25.28
C LYS A 762 -22.20 -38.35 24.29
N GLY A 763 -21.37 -38.51 23.23
CA GLY A 763 -21.05 -37.47 22.27
C GLY A 763 -21.94 -37.44 21.02
N TYR A 764 -22.77 -38.45 20.80
CA TYR A 764 -23.72 -38.45 19.69
C TYR A 764 -25.08 -37.95 20.14
N SER A 765 -25.67 -37.03 19.39
CA SER A 765 -27.03 -36.53 19.61
C SER A 765 -27.84 -36.67 18.33
N LYS A 766 -29.07 -37.19 18.43
CA LYS A 766 -30.01 -37.31 17.32
C LYS A 766 -30.26 -35.96 16.62
N LYS A 767 -30.29 -34.87 17.38
CA LYS A 767 -30.55 -33.51 16.86
C LYS A 767 -29.32 -32.83 16.31
N TYR A 768 -28.12 -33.06 16.92
CA TYR A 768 -26.90 -32.33 16.62
C TYR A 768 -25.81 -33.20 15.96
N GLY A 769 -26.12 -34.46 15.61
CA GLY A 769 -25.21 -35.43 15.01
C GLY A 769 -23.95 -35.66 15.85
N VAL A 770 -22.78 -35.59 15.22
CA VAL A 770 -21.46 -35.73 15.89
C VAL A 770 -20.87 -34.42 16.41
N ARG A 771 -21.59 -33.29 16.28
CA ARG A 771 -21.05 -31.97 16.73
C ARG A 771 -20.71 -31.96 18.23
N PRO A 772 -21.49 -32.59 19.16
CA PRO A 772 -21.14 -32.64 20.57
C PRO A 772 -19.95 -33.56 20.87
N LEU A 773 -19.60 -34.49 19.97
CA LEU A 773 -18.57 -35.51 20.19
C LEU A 773 -17.19 -34.89 20.45
N ARG A 774 -16.82 -33.85 19.73
CA ARG A 774 -15.56 -33.13 19.92
C ARG A 774 -15.47 -32.55 21.33
N ARG A 775 -16.50 -31.84 21.76
CA ARG A 775 -16.60 -31.30 23.12
C ARG A 775 -16.57 -32.38 24.19
N THR A 776 -17.24 -33.52 23.93
CA THR A 776 -17.20 -34.67 24.83
C THR A 776 -15.80 -35.24 24.98
N ILE A 777 -15.00 -35.28 23.91
CA ILE A 777 -13.59 -35.70 23.96
C ILE A 777 -12.75 -34.68 24.71
N GLU A 778 -12.94 -33.39 24.44
CA GLU A 778 -12.26 -32.30 25.16
C GLU A 778 -12.54 -32.39 26.67
N ASP A 779 -13.82 -32.47 27.07
CA ASP A 779 -14.22 -32.49 28.49
C ASP A 779 -13.78 -33.76 29.21
N ILE A 780 -13.88 -34.94 28.57
CA ILE A 780 -13.67 -36.21 29.24
C ILE A 780 -12.22 -36.73 29.10
N ILE A 781 -11.49 -36.32 28.06
CA ILE A 781 -10.14 -36.81 27.77
C ILE A 781 -9.10 -35.69 27.84
N GLU A 782 -9.28 -34.62 27.04
CA GLU A 782 -8.23 -33.60 26.92
C GLU A 782 -8.01 -32.80 28.21
N HIS A 783 -9.10 -32.37 28.87
CA HIS A 783 -9.00 -31.63 30.15
C HIS A 783 -8.33 -32.42 31.27
N PRO A 784 -8.73 -33.70 31.56
CA PRO A 784 -8.05 -34.48 32.59
C PRO A 784 -6.58 -34.79 32.25
N ILE A 785 -6.26 -35.01 30.96
CA ILE A 785 -4.85 -35.21 30.55
C ILE A 785 -4.07 -33.92 30.78
N ALA A 786 -4.62 -32.77 30.42
CA ALA A 786 -3.96 -31.48 30.62
C ALA A 786 -3.70 -31.19 32.11
N GLU A 787 -4.69 -31.49 32.99
CA GLU A 787 -4.51 -31.38 34.44
C GLU A 787 -3.41 -32.31 34.97
N GLY A 788 -3.37 -33.57 34.52
CA GLY A 788 -2.35 -34.51 34.89
C GLY A 788 -0.96 -34.10 34.45
N ILE A 789 -0.80 -33.51 33.27
CA ILE A 789 0.46 -32.94 32.79
C ILE A 789 0.89 -31.75 33.65
N ILE A 790 -0.02 -30.86 34.02
CA ILE A 790 0.28 -29.69 34.86
C ILE A 790 0.65 -30.12 36.30
N LYS A 791 -0.04 -31.14 36.83
CA LYS A 791 0.26 -31.68 38.16
C LYS A 791 1.54 -32.54 38.23
N GLY A 792 2.09 -32.91 37.06
CA GLY A 792 3.27 -33.77 36.97
C GLY A 792 2.97 -35.27 37.02
N ASP A 793 1.69 -35.66 36.95
CA ASP A 793 1.26 -37.06 36.93
C ASP A 793 1.61 -37.77 35.61
N PHE A 794 1.69 -37.00 34.52
CA PHE A 794 2.03 -37.47 33.17
C PHE A 794 3.25 -36.69 32.65
N VAL A 795 4.38 -37.36 32.63
CA VAL A 795 5.67 -36.83 32.16
C VAL A 795 6.09 -37.48 30.83
N ALA A 796 7.10 -36.97 30.17
CA ALA A 796 7.68 -37.60 28.99
C ALA A 796 8.04 -39.07 29.24
N GLY A 797 7.65 -39.97 28.31
CA GLY A 797 7.75 -41.41 28.46
C GLY A 797 6.53 -42.10 29.06
N THR A 798 5.52 -41.37 29.51
CA THR A 798 4.29 -41.95 30.07
C THR A 798 3.34 -42.46 28.96
N ILE A 799 2.79 -43.64 29.14
CA ILE A 799 1.68 -44.19 28.32
C ILE A 799 0.38 -44.00 29.08
N ILE A 800 -0.48 -43.15 28.60
CA ILE A 800 -1.81 -42.88 29.17
C ILE A 800 -2.82 -43.87 28.59
N THR A 801 -3.33 -44.77 29.38
CA THR A 801 -4.38 -45.73 28.99
C THR A 801 -5.73 -45.22 29.47
N VAL A 802 -6.63 -44.95 28.51
CA VAL A 802 -8.02 -44.54 28.76
C VAL A 802 -8.93 -45.77 28.69
N TYR A 803 -9.58 -46.09 29.80
CA TYR A 803 -10.41 -47.29 29.91
C TYR A 803 -11.75 -46.99 30.61
N SER A 804 -12.66 -47.95 30.55
CA SER A 804 -13.96 -47.86 31.23
C SER A 804 -13.99 -48.65 32.51
N LYS A 805 -14.43 -48.02 33.61
CA LYS A 805 -14.70 -48.69 34.87
C LYS A 805 -16.10 -48.30 35.41
N ARG A 806 -16.99 -49.29 35.55
CA ARG A 806 -18.39 -49.09 36.00
C ARG A 806 -19.16 -48.01 35.21
N GLY A 807 -19.01 -47.97 33.90
CA GLY A 807 -19.68 -47.01 33.03
C GLY A 807 -19.07 -45.60 32.98
N ASN A 808 -18.00 -45.32 33.72
CA ASN A 808 -17.25 -44.06 33.67
C ASN A 808 -15.91 -44.26 32.94
N ILE A 809 -15.40 -43.20 32.33
CA ILE A 809 -14.08 -43.19 31.71
C ILE A 809 -13.06 -42.88 32.80
N CYS A 810 -12.00 -43.69 32.86
CA CYS A 810 -10.90 -43.55 33.79
C CYS A 810 -9.59 -43.53 33.00
N MET A 811 -8.54 -42.89 33.55
CA MET A 811 -7.21 -42.79 32.95
C MET A 811 -6.16 -43.37 33.92
N LYS A 812 -5.18 -44.05 33.38
CA LYS A 812 -4.01 -44.54 34.13
C LYS A 812 -2.75 -44.24 33.34
N GLY A 813 -1.75 -43.61 33.99
CA GLY A 813 -0.41 -43.50 33.48
C GLY A 813 0.40 -44.76 33.83
N GLY A 814 1.20 -45.23 32.86
CA GLY A 814 2.16 -46.34 33.02
C GLY A 814 3.41 -46.05 32.20
N TYR A 815 4.49 -46.81 32.47
CA TYR A 815 5.71 -46.71 31.65
C TYR A 815 5.86 -47.99 30.82
N GLU A 816 6.59 -47.94 29.74
CA GLU A 816 6.76 -49.04 28.77
C GLU A 816 7.27 -50.37 29.42
N SER A 817 7.84 -50.31 30.62
CA SER A 817 8.31 -51.47 31.38
C SER A 817 7.23 -52.31 32.09
N ASP A 818 5.98 -51.78 32.20
CA ASP A 818 4.91 -52.45 32.96
C ASP A 818 4.01 -53.41 32.15
N GLU A 819 4.24 -53.55 30.84
CA GLU A 819 3.46 -54.48 29.96
C GLU A 819 4.00 -55.91 29.87
N LYS A 820 5.10 -56.24 30.61
CA LYS A 820 5.71 -57.59 30.61
C LYS A 820 5.60 -58.31 31.94
N SER A 821 4.68 -57.93 32.82
CA SER A 821 4.40 -58.66 34.03
C SER A 821 2.93 -59.13 34.15
#